data_f71f5bcc66ea4c960a0b946c4088a851
#
_entry.id   f71f5bcc66ea4c960a0b946c4088a851
#
_cell.length_a   1.000
_cell.length_b   1.000
_cell.length_c   1.000
_cell.angle_alpha   90.00
_cell.angle_beta   90.00
_cell.angle_gamma   90.00
#
_symmetry.space_group_name_H-M   'P 1'
#
loop_
_entity.id
_entity.type
_entity.pdbx_description
1 polymer ?
#
loop_
_entity_poly.entity_id
_entity_poly.type
_entity_poly.pdbx_seq_one_letter_code
_entity_poly.pdbx_strand_id
1 'polypeptide(L)'
;MKMLSLVSLAAALTSLLALAGCLQNNGADTVTVNGDVPLAYVKRSTSITMNPTDGTSSADGGDLIIREKSSASAAEHNITAQFTQGHGDASDPEVSYDGKKIVFAMRCPASNTTATVNGQPACTGRWNIWEYDLSGLPSGTFTGGSFRRLTASTSDDDVDPAYLPNGAGFVFSSNRQTKSRLNQANGQTYFALDEYERERVLNLHTMDANGGAITQISFNQSHDRNPVVRPNGDIMFARWEHLADRNRFAIFRVKPDGTDMFVLYGAQSPGNSFLHPRDMDPNGPYAGFVVSDLMPLSRSQEGGALMFIDAANYSENNTPANNSIPAIGGQRQATAQALNADRGVSTYGRVTTPFPLWDGSNRVLLAYRPCEVTKNGVVVSCATLTADEMAALNDEGMTDAQKAASPVQDNAPAVYSIYMFDPAKQTWLIVAAPPAGFMYTDPIALQARPEPNAAQATPVDATLAAQNMALIEVRSVYDTDGLNRMAEQMLAPADLPAGCSKGIATTAPTDTTDTRPLVADLVRMKDPADAAYGCAPARFVRAIRAVAPPSNVMGMRTAIGETNFEQQQILGYAPVEPDGSFKLQVPADTPLALSIVDSQGRAFQTHTNWIQVRPGERRTCDGCHSPRRGGALNSGAIVNTMPAALKTALSAEHQAGETMAALRTRLNPSALSLGSDPVFSDIWADTSRPGVSAKATLSLRYTGNPNPADDLATPAPTNGLINYPDHIQPLWQRPRGTGGANTCTNCHTDPVKLDLRNTVSGTGRLVSYDELLIGDPVIDPVSGKPVTQIEDGVPVVVRQPALVETSSSMSNTAGQARKSRLTEILFGQTLLAGSSALASHPNPPGTAPDHSTMLNTAEKRLLAEWMDLGGQYYNNPFTAGSGVRVVNSLDQATFTAQIQPILQTTCAAGCHQAIGSDQVTSTGASFRENRLVLTGSPEGDYGSVLSMISDACHPASNLLLMKPSTVPHPAGATTQVNAVLPAGSTGYTTIANWIVRGCPAQ
;
A
#
# COMPACT_ATOMS: atom_id res chain seq x y z
N MET A 1 43.91 52.92 -10.38
CA MET A 1 42.84 52.49 -11.29
C MET A 1 43.36 51.63 -12.47
N LYS A 2 44.58 51.16 -12.50
CA LYS A 2 45.11 50.26 -13.56
C LYS A 2 45.47 48.84 -13.02
N MET A 3 45.35 48.60 -11.73
CA MET A 3 45.58 47.23 -11.12
C MET A 3 44.32 46.41 -10.90
N LEU A 4 43.14 47.03 -10.88
CA LEU A 4 41.88 46.24 -10.71
C LEU A 4 41.39 45.56 -12.02
N SER A 5 41.83 46.06 -13.21
CA SER A 5 41.40 45.49 -14.49
C SER A 5 42.16 44.21 -14.88
N LEU A 6 43.35 43.99 -14.31
CA LEU A 6 44.15 42.79 -14.60
C LEU A 6 43.71 41.57 -13.72
N VAL A 7 43.19 41.79 -12.52
CA VAL A 7 42.70 40.71 -11.66
C VAL A 7 41.37 40.21 -12.16
N SER A 8 40.50 41.08 -12.69
CA SER A 8 39.19 40.66 -13.28
C SER A 8 39.36 39.90 -14.60
N LEU A 9 40.40 40.18 -15.38
CA LEU A 9 40.70 39.47 -16.60
C LEU A 9 41.33 38.11 -16.34
N ALA A 10 42.15 37.97 -15.30
CA ALA A 10 42.70 36.69 -14.89
C ALA A 10 41.67 35.75 -14.26
N ALA A 11 40.69 36.25 -13.50
CA ALA A 11 39.58 35.47 -12.97
C ALA A 11 38.63 35.01 -14.07
N ALA A 12 38.37 35.83 -15.10
CA ALA A 12 37.55 35.44 -16.25
C ALA A 12 38.25 34.42 -17.17
N LEU A 13 39.57 34.51 -17.30
CA LEU A 13 40.35 33.51 -18.07
C LEU A 13 40.47 32.16 -17.34
N THR A 14 40.58 32.16 -16.00
CA THR A 14 40.60 30.91 -15.23
C THR A 14 39.24 30.22 -15.18
N SER A 15 38.13 30.97 -15.18
CA SER A 15 36.80 30.36 -15.30
C SER A 15 36.48 29.82 -16.71
N LEU A 16 36.95 30.48 -17.77
CA LEU A 16 36.85 29.97 -19.12
C LEU A 16 37.76 28.77 -19.39
N LEU A 17 38.93 28.68 -18.76
CA LEU A 17 39.78 27.50 -18.86
C LEU A 17 39.23 26.29 -18.07
N ALA A 18 38.48 26.53 -16.98
CA ALA A 18 37.79 25.46 -16.26
C ALA A 18 36.57 24.89 -17.02
N LEU A 19 35.85 25.74 -17.80
CA LEU A 19 34.77 25.28 -18.68
C LEU A 19 35.32 24.67 -19.98
N ALA A 20 36.47 25.12 -20.50
CA ALA A 20 37.09 24.54 -21.70
C ALA A 20 37.71 23.15 -21.41
N GLY A 21 38.08 22.84 -20.16
CA GLY A 21 38.59 21.55 -19.74
C GLY A 21 37.54 20.41 -19.82
N CYS A 22 36.26 20.79 -19.82
CA CYS A 22 35.16 19.80 -19.98
C CYS A 22 34.77 19.57 -21.45
N LEU A 23 35.31 20.35 -22.43
CA LEU A 23 34.93 20.30 -23.85
C LEU A 23 36.06 19.91 -24.82
N GLN A 24 37.27 19.64 -24.35
CA GLN A 24 38.36 19.14 -25.19
C GLN A 24 38.47 17.64 -25.15
N ASN A 25 37.81 17.03 -26.09
CA ASN A 25 38.03 15.64 -26.47
C ASN A 25 39.38 15.54 -27.21
N ASN A 26 40.50 15.53 -26.50
CA ASN A 26 41.80 15.19 -27.05
C ASN A 26 42.08 13.73 -26.78
N GLY A 27 42.24 12.98 -27.83
CA GLY A 27 42.40 11.56 -27.88
C GLY A 27 43.38 10.98 -26.83
N ALA A 28 42.99 9.82 -26.35
CA ALA A 28 43.84 8.79 -25.74
C ALA A 28 44.65 9.17 -24.49
N ASP A 29 43.97 9.67 -23.46
CA ASP A 29 44.39 9.27 -22.11
C ASP A 29 43.24 8.43 -21.51
N THR A 30 43.40 7.12 -21.65
CA THR A 30 42.62 6.15 -20.86
C THR A 30 43.01 6.35 -19.42
N VAL A 31 42.27 7.15 -18.69
CA VAL A 31 42.32 7.16 -17.23
C VAL A 31 41.84 5.77 -16.81
N THR A 32 42.78 4.86 -16.58
CA THR A 32 42.49 3.56 -16.00
C THR A 32 41.99 3.82 -14.58
N VAL A 33 40.67 3.94 -14.41
CA VAL A 33 40.07 3.94 -13.09
C VAL A 33 40.30 2.53 -12.56
N ASN A 34 41.06 2.38 -11.45
CA ASN A 34 41.20 1.10 -10.77
C ASN A 34 39.78 0.60 -10.47
N GLY A 35 39.36 -0.53 -11.05
CA GLY A 35 37.99 -1.02 -11.00
C GLY A 35 37.11 -0.58 -12.16
N ASP A 36 37.68 -0.41 -13.36
CA ASP A 36 36.91 -0.26 -14.60
C ASP A 36 36.19 -1.60 -14.89
N VAL A 37 34.85 -1.55 -14.97
CA VAL A 37 34.00 -2.73 -15.14
C VAL A 37 33.12 -2.58 -16.37
N PRO A 38 32.87 -3.67 -17.11
CA PRO A 38 31.82 -3.64 -18.13
C PRO A 38 30.47 -3.48 -17.47
N LEU A 39 29.53 -2.84 -18.18
CA LEU A 39 28.22 -2.54 -17.63
C LEU A 39 27.11 -2.67 -18.68
N ALA A 40 25.88 -2.85 -18.20
CA ALA A 40 24.69 -2.69 -18.99
C ALA A 40 23.74 -1.68 -18.32
N TYR A 41 22.88 -1.08 -19.11
CA TYR A 41 21.83 -0.15 -18.65
C TYR A 41 20.75 -0.04 -19.72
N VAL A 42 19.60 0.50 -19.29
CA VAL A 42 18.47 0.68 -20.20
C VAL A 42 18.48 2.09 -20.76
N LYS A 43 18.26 2.18 -22.07
CA LYS A 43 17.93 3.41 -22.77
C LYS A 43 16.42 3.50 -22.89
N ARG A 44 15.79 4.56 -22.41
CA ARG A 44 14.34 4.77 -22.46
C ARG A 44 13.99 6.15 -23.04
N SER A 45 12.81 6.29 -23.62
CA SER A 45 12.29 7.60 -24.06
C SER A 45 11.96 8.47 -22.85
N THR A 46 12.26 9.79 -22.94
CA THR A 46 11.82 10.76 -21.93
C THR A 46 10.30 11.02 -21.93
N SER A 47 9.57 10.45 -22.90
CA SER A 47 8.11 10.50 -22.93
C SER A 47 7.44 9.49 -21.99
N ILE A 48 8.19 8.53 -21.45
CA ILE A 48 7.63 7.55 -20.50
C ILE A 48 7.28 8.24 -19.17
N THR A 49 6.17 7.82 -18.61
CA THR A 49 5.83 8.15 -17.22
C THR A 49 6.28 7.01 -16.31
N MET A 50 7.11 7.33 -15.35
CA MET A 50 7.59 6.35 -14.36
C MET A 50 7.19 6.81 -12.97
N ASN A 51 6.31 6.04 -12.34
CA ASN A 51 5.99 6.18 -10.92
C ASN A 51 6.15 4.82 -10.24
N PRO A 52 6.45 4.78 -8.94
CA PRO A 52 6.44 3.54 -8.17
C PRO A 52 5.18 2.70 -8.36
N THR A 53 4.04 3.35 -8.59
CA THR A 53 2.73 2.74 -8.77
C THR A 53 2.43 2.26 -10.18
N ASP A 54 3.30 2.54 -11.17
CA ASP A 54 3.08 2.20 -12.58
C ASP A 54 4.04 1.07 -12.99
N GLY A 55 3.77 -0.15 -12.54
CA GLY A 55 4.71 -1.28 -12.65
C GLY A 55 4.93 -1.82 -14.06
N THR A 56 4.02 -1.55 -15.01
CA THR A 56 4.08 -2.05 -16.39
C THR A 56 4.17 -0.94 -17.43
N SER A 57 4.52 0.27 -17.02
CA SER A 57 4.74 1.41 -17.93
C SER A 57 5.72 1.10 -19.03
N SER A 58 5.45 1.57 -20.23
CA SER A 58 6.34 1.43 -21.37
C SER A 58 6.22 2.60 -22.34
N ALA A 59 7.30 2.90 -23.05
CA ALA A 59 7.30 3.84 -24.17
C ALA A 59 8.15 3.31 -25.32
N ASP A 60 7.83 3.72 -26.52
CA ASP A 60 8.59 3.34 -27.71
C ASP A 60 10.04 3.87 -27.66
N GLY A 61 10.99 3.06 -28.10
CA GLY A 61 12.39 3.42 -28.24
C GLY A 61 13.28 2.97 -27.07
N GLY A 62 12.76 2.16 -26.14
CA GLY A 62 13.55 1.55 -25.08
C GLY A 62 14.38 0.36 -25.55
N ASP A 63 15.63 0.28 -25.08
CA ASP A 63 16.60 -0.77 -25.45
C ASP A 63 17.59 -1.05 -24.33
N LEU A 64 18.11 -2.30 -24.29
CA LEU A 64 19.21 -2.69 -23.43
C LEU A 64 20.55 -2.43 -24.11
N ILE A 65 21.40 -1.65 -23.44
CA ILE A 65 22.72 -1.24 -23.91
C ILE A 65 23.80 -1.91 -23.10
N ILE A 66 24.86 -2.39 -23.74
CA ILE A 66 26.08 -2.91 -23.11
C ILE A 66 27.25 -2.00 -23.43
N ARG A 67 28.14 -1.81 -22.44
CA ARG A 67 29.44 -1.16 -22.59
C ARG A 67 30.53 -2.06 -22.05
N GLU A 68 31.65 -2.10 -22.73
CA GLU A 68 32.82 -2.90 -22.31
C GLU A 68 33.53 -2.33 -21.10
N LYS A 69 33.36 -1.04 -20.81
CA LYS A 69 34.00 -0.31 -19.73
C LYS A 69 33.11 0.77 -19.16
N SER A 70 33.34 1.14 -17.91
CA SER A 70 32.66 2.22 -17.21
C SER A 70 33.18 3.64 -17.58
N SER A 71 33.99 3.78 -18.62
CA SER A 71 34.44 5.07 -19.10
C SER A 71 33.46 5.70 -20.10
N ALA A 72 33.34 7.04 -20.07
CA ALA A 72 32.40 7.77 -20.92
C ALA A 72 32.68 7.63 -22.43
N SER A 73 33.92 7.27 -22.81
CA SER A 73 34.35 7.05 -24.20
C SER A 73 34.16 5.62 -24.71
N ALA A 74 33.72 4.68 -23.85
CA ALA A 74 33.51 3.30 -24.28
C ALA A 74 32.35 3.18 -25.28
N ALA A 75 32.49 2.26 -26.24
CA ALA A 75 31.44 2.04 -27.24
C ALA A 75 30.17 1.48 -26.61
N GLU A 76 29.02 1.89 -27.14
CA GLU A 76 27.69 1.38 -26.76
C GLU A 76 27.25 0.32 -27.77
N HIS A 77 26.75 -0.80 -27.26
CA HIS A 77 26.20 -1.87 -28.06
C HIS A 77 24.74 -2.07 -27.70
N ASN A 78 23.83 -1.65 -28.59
CA ASN A 78 22.40 -1.92 -28.46
C ASN A 78 22.15 -3.37 -28.86
N ILE A 79 21.82 -4.22 -27.87
CA ILE A 79 21.63 -5.64 -28.10
C ILE A 79 20.19 -6.01 -28.43
N THR A 80 19.20 -5.17 -28.10
CA THR A 80 17.77 -5.47 -28.27
C THR A 80 17.15 -4.89 -29.53
N ALA A 81 17.87 -4.06 -30.31
CA ALA A 81 17.32 -3.34 -31.46
C ALA A 81 16.60 -4.22 -32.48
N GLN A 82 17.07 -5.48 -32.69
CA GLN A 82 16.44 -6.41 -33.63
C GLN A 82 15.01 -6.83 -33.20
N PHE A 83 14.74 -6.78 -31.89
CA PHE A 83 13.42 -7.12 -31.33
C PHE A 83 12.54 -5.89 -31.16
N THR A 84 13.06 -4.84 -30.57
CA THR A 84 12.32 -3.62 -30.27
C THR A 84 11.99 -2.80 -31.51
N GLN A 85 12.90 -2.75 -32.49
CA GLN A 85 12.76 -1.98 -33.75
C GLN A 85 12.33 -0.50 -33.53
N GLY A 86 12.70 0.08 -32.36
CA GLY A 86 12.32 1.42 -31.97
C GLY A 86 10.86 1.57 -31.45
N HIS A 87 10.10 0.49 -31.35
CA HIS A 87 8.71 0.43 -30.89
C HIS A 87 8.52 -0.50 -29.69
N GLY A 88 9.61 -0.92 -29.06
CA GLY A 88 9.62 -1.73 -27.85
C GLY A 88 10.24 -0.97 -26.68
N ASP A 89 10.36 -1.69 -25.57
CA ASP A 89 10.98 -1.21 -24.34
C ASP A 89 11.76 -2.34 -23.65
N ALA A 90 12.73 -1.99 -22.81
CA ALA A 90 13.50 -2.89 -21.97
C ALA A 90 13.58 -2.33 -20.55
N SER A 91 13.70 -3.21 -19.53
CA SER A 91 13.73 -2.80 -18.13
C SER A 91 14.38 -3.86 -17.25
N ASP A 92 14.79 -3.49 -16.07
CA ASP A 92 15.15 -4.33 -14.93
C ASP A 92 16.23 -5.39 -15.25
N PRO A 93 17.36 -5.02 -15.83
CA PRO A 93 18.44 -5.98 -16.05
C PRO A 93 19.07 -6.42 -14.73
N GLU A 94 19.41 -7.71 -14.63
CA GLU A 94 20.15 -8.29 -13.52
C GLU A 94 21.23 -9.24 -14.06
N VAL A 95 22.43 -9.17 -13.49
CA VAL A 95 23.58 -9.98 -13.90
C VAL A 95 23.64 -11.31 -13.14
N SER A 96 23.98 -12.39 -13.82
CA SER A 96 24.22 -13.68 -13.16
C SER A 96 25.41 -13.61 -12.19
N TYR A 97 25.46 -14.52 -11.23
CA TYR A 97 26.50 -14.52 -10.19
C TYR A 97 27.90 -14.72 -10.76
N ASP A 98 28.03 -15.43 -11.87
CA ASP A 98 29.31 -15.60 -12.58
C ASP A 98 29.65 -14.45 -13.55
N GLY A 99 28.79 -13.46 -13.69
CA GLY A 99 28.97 -12.28 -14.53
C GLY A 99 28.85 -12.55 -16.04
N LYS A 100 28.32 -13.70 -16.45
CA LYS A 100 28.31 -14.11 -17.86
C LYS A 100 26.96 -13.96 -18.56
N LYS A 101 25.90 -13.69 -17.83
CA LYS A 101 24.56 -13.56 -18.37
C LYS A 101 23.84 -12.37 -17.79
N ILE A 102 22.87 -11.85 -18.54
CA ILE A 102 21.92 -10.84 -18.08
C ILE A 102 20.53 -11.43 -18.22
N VAL A 103 19.71 -11.37 -17.15
CA VAL A 103 18.26 -11.54 -17.24
C VAL A 103 17.63 -10.15 -17.21
N PHE A 104 16.56 -9.93 -17.98
CA PHE A 104 15.90 -8.63 -18.09
C PHE A 104 14.46 -8.78 -18.59
N ALA A 105 13.64 -7.76 -18.39
CA ALA A 105 12.33 -7.64 -18.99
C ALA A 105 12.41 -6.92 -20.34
N MET A 106 11.66 -7.39 -21.34
CA MET A 106 11.55 -6.72 -22.64
C MET A 106 10.13 -6.82 -23.18
N ARG A 107 9.59 -5.65 -23.57
CA ARG A 107 8.35 -5.55 -24.32
C ARG A 107 8.69 -5.46 -25.81
N CYS A 108 8.64 -6.59 -26.47
CA CYS A 108 8.84 -6.69 -27.91
C CYS A 108 7.49 -6.49 -28.62
N PRO A 109 7.35 -5.50 -29.54
CA PRO A 109 6.05 -5.15 -30.11
C PRO A 109 5.48 -6.29 -30.96
N ALA A 110 4.19 -6.59 -30.81
CA ALA A 110 3.51 -7.65 -31.57
C ALA A 110 3.54 -7.43 -33.09
N SER A 111 3.76 -6.20 -33.55
CA SER A 111 3.95 -5.85 -34.95
C SER A 111 5.24 -6.41 -35.55
N ASN A 112 6.25 -6.73 -34.73
CA ASN A 112 7.47 -7.37 -35.17
C ASN A 112 7.25 -8.89 -35.35
N THR A 113 6.68 -9.28 -36.47
CA THR A 113 6.38 -10.68 -36.81
C THR A 113 7.57 -11.44 -37.38
N THR A 114 8.69 -10.77 -37.67
CA THR A 114 9.89 -11.37 -38.29
C THR A 114 10.90 -11.84 -37.27
N ALA A 115 10.90 -11.24 -36.07
CA ALA A 115 11.80 -11.67 -35.02
C ALA A 115 11.46 -13.06 -34.49
N THR A 116 12.46 -13.95 -34.44
CA THR A 116 12.32 -15.30 -33.92
C THR A 116 13.42 -15.62 -32.92
N VAL A 117 13.07 -16.47 -31.95
CA VAL A 117 14.04 -17.10 -31.02
C VAL A 117 13.76 -18.59 -31.04
N ASN A 118 14.79 -19.39 -31.33
CA ASN A 118 14.69 -20.86 -31.51
C ASN A 118 13.58 -21.27 -32.52
N GLY A 119 13.42 -20.47 -33.59
CA GLY A 119 12.44 -20.73 -34.65
C GLY A 119 10.98 -20.43 -34.29
N GLN A 120 10.71 -19.83 -33.13
CA GLN A 120 9.37 -19.41 -32.69
C GLN A 120 9.24 -17.88 -32.73
N PRO A 121 8.05 -17.32 -33.00
CA PRO A 121 7.83 -15.86 -32.93
C PRO A 121 8.29 -15.30 -31.58
N ALA A 122 9.12 -14.27 -31.66
CA ALA A 122 9.75 -13.70 -30.47
C ALA A 122 8.87 -12.72 -29.71
N CYS A 123 8.00 -11.96 -30.43
CA CYS A 123 7.34 -10.77 -29.90
C CYS A 123 5.86 -11.01 -29.57
N THR A 124 5.43 -10.65 -28.38
CA THR A 124 4.06 -10.89 -27.90
C THR A 124 3.28 -9.58 -27.68
N GLY A 125 3.94 -8.43 -27.69
CA GLY A 125 3.35 -7.14 -27.31
C GLY A 125 3.24 -6.93 -25.79
N ARG A 126 3.70 -7.89 -25.00
CA ARG A 126 3.71 -7.84 -23.52
C ARG A 126 5.13 -7.84 -22.99
N TRP A 127 5.31 -7.44 -21.74
CA TRP A 127 6.55 -7.62 -21.03
C TRP A 127 6.79 -9.11 -20.80
N ASN A 128 7.94 -9.60 -21.23
CA ASN A 128 8.38 -10.99 -21.03
C ASN A 128 9.81 -11.00 -20.51
N ILE A 129 10.19 -12.06 -19.80
CA ILE A 129 11.54 -12.23 -19.28
C ILE A 129 12.43 -12.88 -20.32
N TRP A 130 13.59 -12.29 -20.51
CA TRP A 130 14.63 -12.70 -21.45
C TRP A 130 15.95 -12.89 -20.75
N GLU A 131 16.79 -13.77 -21.27
CA GLU A 131 18.17 -13.94 -20.85
C GLU A 131 19.10 -13.74 -22.06
N TYR A 132 20.21 -13.05 -21.83
CA TYR A 132 21.26 -12.84 -22.82
C TYR A 132 22.58 -13.36 -22.32
N ASP A 133 23.26 -14.20 -23.13
CA ASP A 133 24.56 -14.78 -22.81
C ASP A 133 25.67 -13.83 -23.28
N LEU A 134 26.55 -13.42 -22.35
CA LEU A 134 27.67 -12.48 -22.53
C LEU A 134 28.99 -13.17 -22.86
N SER A 135 28.99 -14.42 -23.31
CA SER A 135 30.13 -15.34 -23.32
C SER A 135 31.43 -14.82 -23.96
N GLY A 136 31.50 -13.63 -24.46
CA GLY A 136 32.77 -13.01 -24.96
C GLY A 136 33.26 -11.84 -24.10
N LEU A 137 32.41 -11.25 -23.25
CA LEU A 137 32.69 -9.97 -22.60
C LEU A 137 33.78 -10.02 -21.49
N PRO A 138 33.92 -11.07 -20.69
CA PRO A 138 34.96 -11.13 -19.68
C PRO A 138 36.39 -10.98 -20.22
N SER A 139 36.61 -11.18 -21.51
CA SER A 139 37.92 -10.97 -22.16
C SER A 139 38.18 -9.52 -22.59
N GLY A 140 37.25 -8.57 -22.33
CA GLY A 140 37.41 -7.14 -22.56
C GLY A 140 36.96 -6.64 -23.92
N THR A 141 36.42 -7.51 -24.78
CA THR A 141 35.87 -7.10 -26.09
C THR A 141 34.50 -7.73 -26.30
N PHE A 142 33.49 -6.93 -26.59
CA PHE A 142 32.17 -7.42 -26.89
C PHE A 142 32.11 -8.03 -28.29
N THR A 143 31.86 -9.32 -28.40
CA THR A 143 31.75 -10.06 -29.65
C THR A 143 30.33 -10.47 -30.02
N GLY A 144 29.33 -9.98 -29.27
CA GLY A 144 27.93 -10.43 -29.36
C GLY A 144 27.63 -11.58 -28.42
N GLY A 145 26.37 -12.02 -28.40
CA GLY A 145 25.88 -13.09 -27.56
C GLY A 145 24.61 -13.71 -28.11
N SER A 146 23.92 -14.52 -27.32
CA SER A 146 22.70 -15.20 -27.75
C SER A 146 21.56 -14.92 -26.79
N PHE A 147 20.35 -14.82 -27.34
CA PHE A 147 19.11 -14.60 -26.58
C PHE A 147 18.37 -15.91 -26.29
N ARG A 148 17.79 -15.95 -25.10
CA ARG A 148 16.80 -16.94 -24.71
C ARG A 148 15.60 -16.23 -24.12
N ARG A 149 14.40 -16.51 -24.63
CA ARG A 149 13.16 -16.01 -24.02
C ARG A 149 12.70 -17.01 -22.96
N LEU A 150 12.50 -16.56 -21.71
CA LEU A 150 12.12 -17.40 -20.58
C LEU A 150 10.60 -17.45 -20.41
N THR A 151 9.89 -16.31 -20.60
CA THR A 151 8.44 -16.27 -20.57
C THR A 151 7.88 -15.81 -21.92
N ALA A 152 6.65 -16.22 -22.25
CA ALA A 152 6.04 -15.98 -23.56
C ALA A 152 4.54 -15.64 -23.43
N SER A 153 4.14 -14.96 -22.36
CA SER A 153 2.75 -14.58 -22.15
C SER A 153 2.30 -13.58 -23.21
N THR A 154 1.08 -13.76 -23.71
CA THR A 154 0.38 -12.82 -24.59
C THR A 154 -0.70 -12.03 -23.87
N SER A 155 -0.95 -12.36 -22.59
CA SER A 155 -2.00 -11.77 -21.75
C SER A 155 -1.48 -11.10 -20.49
N ASP A 156 -0.28 -11.51 -20.05
CA ASP A 156 0.28 -11.08 -18.77
C ASP A 156 1.64 -10.42 -18.98
N ASP A 157 2.00 -9.54 -18.07
CA ASP A 157 3.27 -8.84 -18.07
C ASP A 157 4.17 -9.40 -16.97
N ASP A 158 5.43 -9.69 -17.32
CA ASP A 158 6.48 -10.20 -16.46
C ASP A 158 7.64 -9.21 -16.44
N VAL A 159 8.00 -8.68 -15.29
CA VAL A 159 9.03 -7.64 -15.07
C VAL A 159 9.92 -7.96 -13.86
N ASP A 160 10.89 -7.13 -13.58
CA ASP A 160 11.78 -7.21 -12.40
C ASP A 160 12.43 -8.62 -12.18
N PRO A 161 13.09 -9.25 -13.15
CA PRO A 161 13.66 -10.58 -12.92
C PRO A 161 14.97 -10.55 -12.14
N ALA A 162 15.20 -11.58 -11.29
CA ALA A 162 16.47 -11.81 -10.65
C ALA A 162 16.80 -13.31 -10.58
N TYR A 163 18.11 -13.63 -10.58
CA TYR A 163 18.59 -15.02 -10.49
C TYR A 163 18.42 -15.59 -9.08
N LEU A 164 17.90 -16.80 -8.97
CA LEU A 164 17.99 -17.62 -7.76
C LEU A 164 19.32 -18.38 -7.72
N PRO A 165 19.89 -18.62 -6.53
CA PRO A 165 21.18 -19.29 -6.40
C PRO A 165 21.11 -20.77 -6.80
N ASN A 166 22.29 -21.37 -7.05
CA ASN A 166 22.50 -22.78 -7.39
C ASN A 166 21.72 -23.22 -8.65
N GLY A 167 21.49 -22.29 -9.59
CA GLY A 167 20.75 -22.59 -10.80
C GLY A 167 19.29 -22.96 -10.58
N ALA A 168 18.69 -22.57 -9.45
CA ALA A 168 17.30 -22.86 -9.12
C ALA A 168 16.28 -22.14 -10.03
N GLY A 169 16.74 -21.20 -10.86
CA GLY A 169 15.89 -20.43 -11.77
C GLY A 169 15.83 -18.96 -11.43
N PHE A 170 14.64 -18.40 -11.43
CA PHE A 170 14.44 -16.95 -11.33
C PHE A 170 13.29 -16.62 -10.40
N VAL A 171 13.36 -15.42 -9.78
CA VAL A 171 12.23 -14.72 -9.19
C VAL A 171 11.91 -13.49 -10.06
N PHE A 172 10.66 -13.12 -10.19
CA PHE A 172 10.21 -11.98 -10.99
C PHE A 172 8.85 -11.48 -10.51
N SER A 173 8.53 -10.24 -10.84
CA SER A 173 7.22 -9.63 -10.61
C SER A 173 6.31 -9.91 -11.81
N SER A 174 5.05 -10.29 -11.58
CA SER A 174 4.11 -10.57 -12.65
C SER A 174 2.67 -10.27 -12.26
N ASN A 175 1.91 -9.74 -13.22
CA ASN A 175 0.49 -9.50 -13.07
C ASN A 175 -0.39 -10.70 -13.47
N ARG A 176 0.21 -11.89 -13.71
CA ARG A 176 -0.54 -13.14 -14.02
C ARG A 176 -1.33 -13.68 -12.83
N GLN A 177 -0.93 -13.38 -11.62
CA GLN A 177 -1.61 -13.72 -10.36
C GLN A 177 -2.15 -15.15 -10.38
N THR A 178 -1.31 -16.11 -10.75
CA THR A 178 -1.72 -17.49 -11.11
C THR A 178 -2.54 -18.20 -10.04
N LYS A 179 -2.35 -17.81 -8.78
CA LYS A 179 -2.97 -18.43 -7.61
C LYS A 179 -3.97 -17.52 -6.89
N SER A 180 -3.67 -16.24 -6.74
CA SER A 180 -4.52 -15.32 -5.99
C SER A 180 -5.90 -15.12 -6.62
N ARG A 181 -6.02 -15.12 -7.95
CA ARG A 181 -7.29 -15.02 -8.65
C ARG A 181 -8.24 -16.21 -8.43
N LEU A 182 -7.74 -17.34 -7.92
CA LEU A 182 -8.56 -18.50 -7.58
C LEU A 182 -9.19 -18.44 -6.20
N ASN A 183 -8.71 -17.51 -5.35
CA ASN A 183 -9.10 -17.40 -3.94
C ASN A 183 -10.21 -16.34 -3.71
N GLN A 184 -11.10 -16.14 -4.66
CA GLN A 184 -12.18 -15.16 -4.52
C GLN A 184 -13.38 -15.69 -3.73
N ALA A 185 -14.07 -14.78 -3.02
CA ALA A 185 -15.14 -15.13 -2.10
C ALA A 185 -16.32 -15.89 -2.75
N ASN A 186 -16.58 -15.63 -4.03
CA ASN A 186 -17.69 -16.22 -4.79
C ASN A 186 -17.25 -17.38 -5.70
N GLY A 187 -16.00 -17.85 -5.59
CA GLY A 187 -15.45 -18.92 -6.42
C GLY A 187 -15.13 -18.51 -7.87
N GLN A 188 -15.33 -17.27 -8.26
CA GLN A 188 -14.96 -16.76 -9.57
C GLN A 188 -13.51 -16.29 -9.61
N THR A 189 -12.96 -16.12 -10.81
CA THR A 189 -11.56 -15.74 -11.02
C THR A 189 -11.47 -14.26 -11.37
N TYR A 190 -10.89 -13.47 -10.48
CA TYR A 190 -10.64 -12.05 -10.69
C TYR A 190 -9.19 -11.71 -10.40
N PHE A 191 -8.72 -10.63 -11.01
CA PHE A 191 -7.41 -10.06 -10.69
C PHE A 191 -7.54 -8.97 -9.63
N ALA A 192 -6.60 -8.90 -8.71
CA ALA A 192 -6.41 -7.70 -7.92
C ALA A 192 -5.93 -6.57 -8.85
N LEU A 193 -6.53 -5.40 -8.72
CA LEU A 193 -6.17 -4.18 -9.43
C LEU A 193 -5.45 -3.23 -8.48
N ASP A 194 -4.62 -2.37 -9.03
CA ASP A 194 -3.94 -1.34 -8.27
C ASP A 194 -4.95 -0.36 -7.63
N GLU A 195 -4.48 0.50 -6.73
CA GLU A 195 -5.32 1.50 -6.03
C GLU A 195 -6.16 2.34 -6.99
N TYR A 196 -5.64 2.59 -8.17
CA TYR A 196 -6.30 3.42 -9.18
C TYR A 196 -7.14 2.61 -10.17
N GLU A 197 -7.22 1.28 -10.00
CA GLU A 197 -7.94 0.35 -10.89
C GLU A 197 -7.46 0.43 -12.35
N ARG A 198 -6.18 0.80 -12.57
CA ARG A 198 -5.61 1.01 -13.89
C ARG A 198 -4.95 -0.23 -14.45
N GLU A 199 -4.22 -0.97 -13.59
CA GLU A 199 -3.52 -2.16 -14.00
C GLU A 199 -3.69 -3.29 -12.98
N ARG A 200 -3.43 -4.51 -13.43
CA ARG A 200 -3.39 -5.67 -12.54
C ARG A 200 -2.12 -5.61 -11.69
N VAL A 201 -2.27 -5.86 -10.39
CA VAL A 201 -1.12 -5.78 -9.47
C VAL A 201 -0.07 -6.83 -9.81
N LEU A 202 1.18 -6.43 -9.67
CA LEU A 202 2.35 -7.28 -9.77
C LEU A 202 2.56 -8.01 -8.45
N ASN A 203 2.65 -9.34 -8.50
CA ASN A 203 3.07 -10.17 -7.36
C ASN A 203 4.31 -10.99 -7.73
N LEU A 204 5.07 -11.41 -6.72
CA LEU A 204 6.26 -12.22 -6.95
C LEU A 204 5.89 -13.62 -7.42
N HIS A 205 6.62 -14.07 -8.43
CA HIS A 205 6.56 -15.43 -8.96
C HIS A 205 7.99 -15.99 -9.05
N THR A 206 8.11 -17.30 -8.97
CA THR A 206 9.34 -18.03 -9.28
C THR A 206 9.13 -18.89 -10.51
N MET A 207 10.21 -19.17 -11.23
CA MET A 207 10.23 -20.13 -12.33
C MET A 207 11.56 -20.90 -12.31
N ASP A 208 11.57 -22.08 -12.90
CA ASP A 208 12.78 -22.88 -13.05
C ASP A 208 13.78 -22.23 -14.03
N ALA A 209 14.98 -22.80 -14.13
CA ALA A 209 16.04 -22.30 -15.00
C ALA A 209 15.70 -22.29 -16.50
N ASN A 210 14.63 -22.97 -16.92
CA ASN A 210 14.17 -23.02 -18.31
C ASN A 210 12.94 -22.15 -18.57
N GLY A 211 12.46 -21.39 -17.57
CA GLY A 211 11.26 -20.56 -17.67
C GLY A 211 9.96 -21.32 -17.42
N GLY A 212 10.05 -22.58 -16.97
CA GLY A 212 8.90 -23.41 -16.61
C GLY A 212 8.55 -23.34 -15.12
N ALA A 213 7.57 -24.15 -14.70
CA ALA A 213 7.13 -24.27 -13.30
C ALA A 213 6.81 -22.93 -12.61
N ILE A 214 6.20 -21.99 -13.32
CA ILE A 214 5.87 -20.68 -12.80
C ILE A 214 4.93 -20.80 -11.60
N THR A 215 5.35 -20.26 -10.44
CA THR A 215 4.61 -20.36 -9.19
C THR A 215 4.54 -18.98 -8.51
N GLN A 216 3.35 -18.54 -8.13
CA GLN A 216 3.15 -17.31 -7.34
C GLN A 216 3.58 -17.56 -5.89
N ILE A 217 4.38 -16.65 -5.34
CA ILE A 217 4.93 -16.74 -3.98
C ILE A 217 4.56 -15.57 -3.08
N SER A 218 4.01 -14.47 -3.64
CA SER A 218 3.46 -13.38 -2.84
C SER A 218 2.02 -13.08 -3.21
N PHE A 219 1.27 -12.57 -2.23
CA PHE A 219 -0.18 -12.32 -2.31
C PHE A 219 -0.44 -10.96 -1.67
N ASN A 220 -0.57 -9.95 -2.51
CA ASN A 220 -0.81 -8.58 -2.10
C ASN A 220 -1.95 -8.00 -2.96
N GLN A 221 -2.62 -6.97 -2.47
CA GLN A 221 -3.62 -6.20 -3.22
C GLN A 221 -2.99 -5.02 -3.98
N SER A 222 -1.72 -4.77 -3.78
CA SER A 222 -0.91 -3.75 -4.45
C SER A 222 0.40 -4.36 -4.95
N HIS A 223 1.29 -3.58 -5.60
CA HIS A 223 2.48 -4.13 -6.24
C HIS A 223 3.53 -4.66 -5.25
N ASP A 224 4.14 -5.79 -5.62
CA ASP A 224 5.42 -6.28 -5.11
C ASP A 224 6.44 -6.16 -6.24
N ARG A 225 7.52 -5.35 -6.06
CA ARG A 225 8.45 -4.94 -7.10
C ARG A 225 9.92 -5.12 -6.71
N ASN A 226 10.79 -5.09 -7.70
CA ASN A 226 12.25 -5.07 -7.58
C ASN A 226 12.84 -6.18 -6.69
N PRO A 227 12.49 -7.46 -6.89
CA PRO A 227 13.04 -8.54 -6.11
C PRO A 227 14.53 -8.74 -6.41
N VAL A 228 15.32 -8.96 -5.35
CA VAL A 228 16.73 -9.35 -5.42
C VAL A 228 17.03 -10.41 -4.37
N VAL A 229 18.04 -11.24 -4.61
CA VAL A 229 18.41 -12.30 -3.67
C VAL A 229 19.53 -11.82 -2.75
N ARG A 230 19.32 -11.92 -1.44
CA ARG A 230 20.22 -11.54 -0.39
C ARG A 230 21.32 -12.62 -0.17
N PRO A 231 22.44 -12.30 0.48
CA PRO A 231 23.50 -13.26 0.77
C PRO A 231 23.06 -14.52 1.53
N ASN A 232 21.99 -14.46 2.30
CA ASN A 232 21.41 -15.61 3.02
C ASN A 232 20.38 -16.41 2.19
N GLY A 233 20.15 -16.04 0.94
CA GLY A 233 19.22 -16.70 0.05
C GLY A 233 17.75 -16.21 0.13
N ASP A 234 17.41 -15.35 1.08
CA ASP A 234 16.10 -14.72 1.11
C ASP A 234 15.94 -13.75 -0.09
N ILE A 235 14.73 -13.56 -0.55
CA ILE A 235 14.37 -12.56 -1.54
C ILE A 235 14.01 -11.27 -0.80
N MET A 236 14.69 -10.17 -1.12
CA MET A 236 14.36 -8.81 -0.68
C MET A 236 13.63 -8.09 -1.81
N PHE A 237 12.60 -7.33 -1.50
CA PHE A 237 11.78 -6.65 -2.50
C PHE A 237 11.07 -5.42 -1.91
N ALA A 238 10.62 -4.53 -2.78
CA ALA A 238 9.78 -3.41 -2.42
C ALA A 238 8.31 -3.81 -2.48
N ARG A 239 7.57 -3.63 -1.38
CA ARG A 239 6.14 -3.96 -1.29
C ARG A 239 5.32 -2.71 -1.09
N TRP A 240 4.39 -2.46 -1.98
CA TRP A 240 3.40 -1.42 -1.80
C TRP A 240 2.39 -1.86 -0.74
N GLU A 241 2.48 -1.24 0.42
CA GLU A 241 1.52 -1.40 1.50
C GLU A 241 0.42 -0.35 1.32
N HIS A 242 -0.76 -0.81 0.94
CA HIS A 242 -1.94 0.02 0.83
C HIS A 242 -3.09 -0.59 1.62
N LEU A 243 -3.41 0.04 2.75
CA LEU A 243 -4.55 -0.30 3.60
C LEU A 243 -4.90 0.95 4.42
N ALA A 244 -6.04 1.55 4.16
CA ALA A 244 -6.42 2.84 4.70
C ALA A 244 -5.39 3.95 4.34
N ASP A 245 -4.97 4.78 5.31
CA ASP A 245 -3.99 5.86 5.06
C ASP A 245 -2.56 5.37 4.86
N ARG A 246 -2.33 4.06 5.00
CA ARG A 246 -1.04 3.48 4.72
C ARG A 246 -0.88 3.31 3.22
N ASN A 247 -0.09 4.16 2.61
CA ASN A 247 0.14 4.19 1.18
C ASN A 247 1.63 4.48 0.92
N ARG A 248 2.44 3.41 0.88
CA ARG A 248 3.90 3.51 0.78
C ARG A 248 4.54 2.20 0.35
N PHE A 249 5.74 2.27 -0.22
CA PHE A 249 6.58 1.09 -0.41
C PHE A 249 7.55 0.92 0.76
N ALA A 250 7.51 -0.25 1.39
CA ALA A 250 8.49 -0.69 2.37
C ALA A 250 9.32 -1.85 1.82
N ILE A 251 10.51 -2.06 2.40
CA ILE A 251 11.37 -3.19 2.02
C ILE A 251 10.95 -4.42 2.81
N PHE A 252 10.62 -5.49 2.11
CA PHE A 252 10.23 -6.79 2.65
C PHE A 252 11.27 -7.86 2.33
N ARG A 253 11.22 -8.97 3.05
CA ARG A 253 11.92 -10.19 2.75
C ARG A 253 10.97 -11.39 2.75
N VAL A 254 11.27 -12.38 1.93
CA VAL A 254 10.52 -13.63 1.82
C VAL A 254 11.45 -14.74 1.37
N LYS A 255 11.18 -15.98 1.75
CA LYS A 255 11.92 -17.12 1.21
C LYS A 255 11.49 -17.45 -0.22
N PRO A 256 12.31 -18.14 -1.03
CA PRO A 256 11.96 -18.47 -2.40
C PRO A 256 10.69 -19.33 -2.56
N ASP A 257 10.24 -20.03 -1.53
CA ASP A 257 8.98 -20.76 -1.47
C ASP A 257 7.77 -19.92 -1.03
N GLY A 258 8.00 -18.62 -0.75
CA GLY A 258 6.97 -17.68 -0.29
C GLY A 258 6.71 -17.69 1.21
N THR A 259 7.38 -18.57 1.97
CA THR A 259 7.24 -18.61 3.44
C THR A 259 8.04 -17.50 4.12
N ASP A 260 7.77 -17.29 5.39
CA ASP A 260 8.52 -16.39 6.28
C ASP A 260 8.62 -14.95 5.75
N MET A 261 7.52 -14.44 5.17
CA MET A 261 7.45 -13.05 4.69
C MET A 261 7.34 -12.09 5.86
N PHE A 262 8.28 -11.15 5.94
CA PHE A 262 8.28 -10.07 6.92
C PHE A 262 8.81 -8.77 6.33
N VAL A 263 8.42 -7.65 6.94
CA VAL A 263 9.07 -6.36 6.68
C VAL A 263 10.53 -6.44 7.12
N LEU A 264 11.43 -6.02 6.22
CA LEU A 264 12.84 -5.87 6.53
C LEU A 264 13.12 -4.47 7.07
N TYR A 265 12.57 -3.45 6.42
CA TYR A 265 12.79 -2.05 6.80
C TYR A 265 11.76 -1.10 6.16
N GLY A 266 11.52 0.03 6.80
CA GLY A 266 10.89 1.19 6.18
C GLY A 266 9.37 1.25 6.31
N ALA A 267 8.75 0.28 7.00
CA ALA A 267 7.30 0.31 7.19
C ALA A 267 6.82 1.53 7.98
N GLN A 268 7.65 2.07 8.86
CA GLN A 268 7.34 3.21 9.72
C GLN A 268 8.44 4.30 9.73
N SER A 269 9.46 4.13 8.91
CA SER A 269 10.58 5.08 8.81
C SER A 269 10.17 6.34 8.06
N PRO A 270 10.87 7.46 8.24
CA PRO A 270 10.63 8.67 7.46
C PRO A 270 10.79 8.45 5.96
N GLY A 271 10.01 9.16 5.17
CA GLY A 271 9.92 9.03 3.72
C GLY A 271 8.75 8.14 3.30
N ASN A 272 8.50 8.03 2.00
CA ASN A 272 7.36 7.30 1.48
C ASN A 272 7.76 5.95 0.85
N SER A 273 8.48 5.96 -0.27
CA SER A 273 8.71 4.74 -1.04
C SER A 273 10.18 4.39 -1.11
N PHE A 274 10.56 3.24 -0.56
CA PHE A 274 11.88 2.62 -0.73
C PHE A 274 11.83 1.65 -1.90
N LEU A 275 12.50 1.99 -3.01
CA LEU A 275 12.56 1.16 -4.20
C LEU A 275 13.98 0.66 -4.50
N HIS A 276 14.09 -0.27 -5.41
CA HIS A 276 15.35 -0.87 -5.89
C HIS A 276 16.34 -1.23 -4.77
N PRO A 277 15.87 -1.91 -3.68
CA PRO A 277 16.75 -2.22 -2.56
C PRO A 277 17.81 -3.25 -2.97
N ARG A 278 19.08 -3.01 -2.55
CA ARG A 278 20.20 -3.94 -2.81
C ARG A 278 21.13 -4.01 -1.60
N ASP A 279 21.59 -5.22 -1.27
CA ASP A 279 22.62 -5.37 -0.23
C ASP A 279 23.95 -4.76 -0.72
N MET A 280 24.64 -4.04 0.17
CA MET A 280 25.99 -3.54 -0.07
C MET A 280 27.02 -4.71 0.00
N ASP A 281 28.22 -4.48 -0.50
CA ASP A 281 29.30 -5.48 -0.46
C ASP A 281 29.52 -5.98 0.97
N PRO A 282 29.34 -7.30 1.23
CA PRO A 282 29.50 -7.87 2.57
C PRO A 282 30.94 -7.82 3.10
N ASN A 283 31.92 -7.59 2.23
CA ASN A 283 33.33 -7.46 2.59
C ASN A 283 33.77 -5.99 2.70
N GLY A 284 32.89 -5.06 2.46
CA GLY A 284 33.16 -3.63 2.48
C GLY A 284 32.83 -2.95 3.82
N PRO A 285 33.13 -1.64 3.96
CA PRO A 285 32.82 -0.88 5.18
C PRO A 285 31.33 -0.67 5.44
N TYR A 286 30.47 -0.97 4.49
CA TYR A 286 29.00 -0.93 4.62
C TYR A 286 28.38 -2.33 4.63
N ALA A 287 29.13 -3.35 5.11
CA ALA A 287 28.60 -4.70 5.27
C ALA A 287 27.34 -4.72 6.14
N GLY A 288 26.29 -5.37 5.67
CA GLY A 288 24.99 -5.40 6.34
C GLY A 288 24.06 -4.21 6.05
N PHE A 289 24.55 -3.21 5.32
CA PHE A 289 23.69 -2.12 4.82
C PHE A 289 22.96 -2.54 3.56
N VAL A 290 21.79 -1.94 3.37
CA VAL A 290 21.03 -1.93 2.13
C VAL A 290 21.08 -0.53 1.54
N VAL A 291 21.35 -0.42 0.24
CA VAL A 291 21.15 0.82 -0.52
C VAL A 291 19.78 0.79 -1.18
N SER A 292 19.09 1.91 -1.19
CA SER A 292 17.78 2.08 -1.84
C SER A 292 17.60 3.53 -2.25
N ASP A 293 16.77 3.80 -3.23
CA ASP A 293 16.29 5.13 -3.52
C ASP A 293 14.97 5.37 -2.77
N LEU A 294 14.89 6.53 -2.11
CA LEU A 294 13.72 6.95 -1.35
C LEU A 294 13.03 8.09 -2.08
N MET A 295 11.77 7.90 -2.41
CA MET A 295 11.00 8.82 -3.25
C MET A 295 9.52 8.88 -2.87
N PRO A 296 8.74 9.86 -3.35
CA PRO A 296 7.28 9.83 -3.24
C PRO A 296 6.68 8.80 -4.23
N LEU A 297 5.40 8.45 -4.04
CA LEU A 297 4.68 7.52 -4.92
C LEU A 297 4.55 8.01 -6.36
N SER A 298 4.63 9.32 -6.59
CA SER A 298 4.41 9.92 -7.91
C SER A 298 5.10 11.29 -8.05
N ARG A 299 5.08 11.87 -9.26
CA ARG A 299 5.60 13.20 -9.60
C ARG A 299 7.12 13.36 -9.50
N SER A 300 7.87 12.29 -9.53
CA SER A 300 9.33 12.34 -9.48
C SER A 300 10.01 11.58 -10.61
N GLN A 301 9.26 10.92 -11.48
CA GLN A 301 9.80 10.04 -12.53
C GLN A 301 10.75 8.98 -11.94
N GLU A 302 10.27 8.28 -10.93
CA GLU A 302 10.98 7.28 -10.12
C GLU A 302 12.34 7.78 -9.61
N GLY A 303 12.42 9.02 -9.16
CA GLY A 303 13.66 9.59 -8.67
C GLY A 303 13.53 10.20 -7.28
N GLY A 304 14.55 10.00 -6.46
CA GLY A 304 14.57 10.47 -5.09
C GLY A 304 15.97 10.63 -4.52
N ALA A 305 16.12 10.31 -3.23
CA ALA A 305 17.36 10.38 -2.49
C ALA A 305 18.01 9.01 -2.36
N LEU A 306 19.33 8.95 -2.48
CA LEU A 306 20.11 7.73 -2.26
C LEU A 306 20.24 7.46 -0.76
N MET A 307 19.64 6.38 -0.29
CA MET A 307 19.65 6.00 1.13
C MET A 307 20.60 4.84 1.41
N PHE A 308 21.35 4.97 2.49
CA PHE A 308 22.04 3.86 3.15
C PHE A 308 21.25 3.47 4.39
N ILE A 309 20.85 2.21 4.46
CA ILE A 309 19.98 1.65 5.49
C ILE A 309 20.78 0.58 6.22
N ASP A 310 20.99 0.77 7.52
CA ASP A 310 21.65 -0.21 8.39
C ASP A 310 20.66 -1.32 8.79
N ALA A 311 20.29 -2.15 7.82
CA ALA A 311 19.31 -3.22 8.01
C ALA A 311 19.82 -4.38 8.89
N ALA A 312 21.12 -4.42 9.22
CA ALA A 312 21.69 -5.38 10.17
C ALA A 312 21.39 -5.00 11.62
N ASN A 313 21.31 -3.71 11.91
CA ASN A 313 21.17 -3.19 13.26
C ASN A 313 19.82 -2.50 13.53
N TYR A 314 19.02 -2.24 12.50
CA TYR A 314 17.74 -1.56 12.64
C TYR A 314 16.65 -2.21 11.79
N SER A 315 15.46 -2.32 12.32
CA SER A 315 14.23 -2.66 11.58
C SER A 315 13.47 -1.43 11.08
N GLU A 316 13.72 -0.27 11.73
CA GLU A 316 13.21 1.05 11.35
C GLU A 316 14.25 2.11 11.74
N ASN A 317 14.12 3.33 11.25
CA ASN A 317 15.08 4.41 11.55
C ASN A 317 15.32 4.63 13.04
N ASN A 318 14.30 4.43 13.84
CA ASN A 318 14.32 4.60 15.31
C ASN A 318 14.15 3.28 16.08
N THR A 319 14.41 2.14 15.45
CA THR A 319 14.18 0.83 16.02
C THR A 319 15.45 -0.02 15.95
N PRO A 320 16.39 0.19 16.89
CA PRO A 320 17.61 -0.59 16.95
C PRO A 320 17.35 -2.04 17.39
N ALA A 321 18.21 -2.95 16.95
CA ALA A 321 18.13 -4.37 17.30
C ALA A 321 18.37 -4.65 18.79
N ASN A 322 19.08 -3.75 19.48
CA ASN A 322 19.29 -3.85 20.93
C ASN A 322 19.63 -2.47 21.53
N ASN A 323 19.59 -2.38 22.87
CA ASN A 323 19.79 -1.12 23.59
C ASN A 323 21.19 -0.55 23.56
N SER A 324 22.20 -1.28 23.08
CA SER A 324 23.56 -0.75 22.92
C SER A 324 23.76 0.04 21.62
N ILE A 325 22.79 0.03 20.73
CA ILE A 325 22.78 0.72 19.46
C ILE A 325 22.02 2.06 19.65
N PRO A 326 22.47 3.18 19.03
CA PRO A 326 21.76 4.45 19.12
C PRO A 326 20.27 4.31 18.76
N ALA A 327 19.40 5.03 19.47
CA ALA A 327 17.95 4.95 19.28
C ALA A 327 17.47 5.45 17.90
N ILE A 328 18.30 6.22 17.18
CA ILE A 328 18.03 6.73 15.83
C ILE A 328 19.31 6.55 15.01
N GLY A 329 19.18 6.07 13.78
CA GLY A 329 20.31 5.89 12.88
C GLY A 329 20.12 4.80 11.83
N GLY A 330 18.90 4.23 11.73
CA GLY A 330 18.60 3.15 10.80
C GLY A 330 18.73 3.54 9.33
N GLN A 331 18.60 4.84 8.99
CA GLN A 331 18.77 5.33 7.63
C GLN A 331 19.49 6.68 7.59
N ARG A 332 20.22 6.90 6.50
CA ARG A 332 20.83 8.19 6.17
C ARG A 332 20.98 8.34 4.67
N GLN A 333 20.96 9.58 4.18
CA GLN A 333 21.34 9.81 2.80
C GLN A 333 22.84 9.48 2.60
N ALA A 334 23.17 8.84 1.50
CA ALA A 334 24.54 8.49 1.14
C ALA A 334 25.33 9.71 0.63
N THR A 335 24.62 10.74 0.17
CA THR A 335 25.19 11.96 -0.44
C THR A 335 25.38 13.06 0.60
N ALA A 336 26.46 13.83 0.50
CA ALA A 336 26.74 14.95 1.40
C ALA A 336 25.73 16.09 1.23
N GLN A 337 25.23 16.29 0.00
CA GLN A 337 24.16 17.23 -0.28
C GLN A 337 22.83 16.47 -0.22
N ALA A 338 21.86 17.05 0.50
CA ALA A 338 20.55 16.45 0.64
C ALA A 338 19.78 16.50 -0.69
N LEU A 339 19.41 15.33 -1.20
CA LEU A 339 18.48 15.18 -2.31
C LEU A 339 17.04 15.14 -1.75
N ASN A 340 16.10 15.69 -2.49
CA ASN A 340 14.71 15.67 -2.06
C ASN A 340 14.11 14.28 -2.26
N ALA A 341 13.65 13.67 -1.16
CA ALA A 341 12.95 12.38 -1.16
C ALA A 341 11.44 12.52 -1.31
N ASP A 342 10.92 13.76 -1.28
CA ASP A 342 9.49 14.07 -1.39
C ASP A 342 9.17 14.71 -2.76
N ARG A 343 7.92 15.08 -2.95
CA ARG A 343 7.45 15.82 -4.12
C ARG A 343 8.14 17.18 -4.23
N GLY A 344 8.02 17.81 -5.38
CA GLY A 344 8.62 19.10 -5.68
C GLY A 344 10.04 19.02 -6.22
N VAL A 345 10.66 20.16 -6.43
CA VAL A 345 11.98 20.28 -7.07
C VAL A 345 13.08 19.88 -6.09
N SER A 346 14.05 19.11 -6.56
CA SER A 346 15.25 18.75 -5.81
C SER A 346 16.45 19.56 -6.33
N THR A 347 16.90 20.54 -5.59
CA THR A 347 17.97 21.46 -5.98
C THR A 347 19.26 20.76 -6.42
N TYR A 348 19.57 19.64 -5.81
CA TYR A 348 20.76 18.84 -6.12
C TYR A 348 20.46 17.62 -6.98
N GLY A 349 19.33 17.63 -7.71
CA GLY A 349 18.92 16.52 -8.58
C GLY A 349 18.29 15.35 -7.84
N ARG A 350 18.10 14.26 -8.57
CA ARG A 350 17.49 13.02 -8.08
C ARG A 350 18.26 11.81 -8.61
N VAL A 351 18.21 10.72 -7.85
CA VAL A 351 18.79 9.43 -8.22
C VAL A 351 17.72 8.36 -8.32
N THR A 352 18.00 7.33 -9.12
CA THR A 352 17.20 6.10 -9.17
C THR A 352 18.08 4.89 -9.46
N THR A 353 17.53 3.69 -9.25
CA THR A 353 18.12 2.39 -9.64
C THR A 353 19.58 2.19 -9.21
N PRO A 354 19.90 2.29 -7.91
CA PRO A 354 21.28 2.12 -7.44
C PRO A 354 21.74 0.66 -7.54
N PHE A 355 22.96 0.45 -8.03
CA PHE A 355 23.62 -0.85 -8.11
C PHE A 355 25.00 -0.75 -7.44
N PRO A 356 25.20 -1.33 -6.23
CA PRO A 356 26.49 -1.32 -5.54
C PRO A 356 27.49 -2.25 -6.23
N LEU A 357 28.75 -1.82 -6.32
CA LEU A 357 29.85 -2.67 -6.76
C LEU A 357 30.33 -3.54 -5.60
N TRP A 358 30.55 -4.82 -5.88
CA TRP A 358 31.08 -5.79 -4.91
C TRP A 358 32.55 -6.07 -5.18
N ASP A 359 33.35 -5.01 -5.23
CA ASP A 359 34.78 -5.03 -5.54
C ASP A 359 35.63 -4.43 -4.40
N GLY A 360 35.06 -4.28 -3.23
CA GLY A 360 35.68 -3.63 -2.06
C GLY A 360 35.72 -2.12 -2.10
N SER A 361 35.31 -1.49 -3.22
CA SER A 361 35.31 -0.02 -3.36
C SER A 361 34.11 0.65 -2.72
N ASN A 362 32.99 -0.06 -2.54
CA ASN A 362 31.67 0.45 -2.12
C ASN A 362 31.11 1.56 -3.01
N ARG A 363 31.61 1.70 -4.23
CA ARG A 363 31.02 2.59 -5.23
C ARG A 363 29.66 2.08 -5.65
N VAL A 364 28.81 3.00 -6.06
CA VAL A 364 27.45 2.70 -6.51
C VAL A 364 27.27 3.24 -7.93
N LEU A 365 26.94 2.34 -8.88
CA LEU A 365 26.38 2.77 -10.15
C LEU A 365 24.94 3.21 -9.91
N LEU A 366 24.50 4.30 -10.54
CA LEU A 366 23.15 4.78 -10.41
C LEU A 366 22.77 5.66 -11.60
N ALA A 367 21.48 5.81 -11.82
CA ALA A 367 20.97 6.84 -12.71
C ALA A 367 20.77 8.13 -11.90
N TYR A 368 21.29 9.24 -12.41
CA TYR A 368 21.17 10.57 -11.81
C TYR A 368 20.71 11.58 -12.85
N ARG A 369 19.77 12.43 -12.45
CA ARG A 369 19.38 13.61 -13.21
C ARG A 369 19.68 14.89 -12.43
N PRO A 370 20.29 15.92 -13.06
CA PRO A 370 20.43 17.23 -12.44
C PRO A 370 19.06 17.89 -12.26
N CYS A 371 19.02 18.93 -11.43
CA CYS A 371 17.83 19.76 -11.31
C CYS A 371 17.68 20.67 -12.53
N GLU A 372 16.65 20.44 -13.32
CA GLU A 372 16.26 21.26 -14.47
C GLU A 372 14.77 21.58 -14.40
N VAL A 373 14.41 22.79 -14.82
CA VAL A 373 13.05 23.31 -14.88
C VAL A 373 12.84 24.08 -16.18
N THR A 374 11.59 24.32 -16.57
CA THR A 374 11.30 25.20 -17.70
C THR A 374 11.06 26.62 -17.19
N LYS A 375 11.83 27.60 -17.69
CA LYS A 375 11.66 29.03 -17.42
C LYS A 375 11.36 29.76 -18.69
N ASN A 376 10.17 30.36 -18.82
CA ASN A 376 9.70 31.04 -20.03
C ASN A 376 9.80 30.14 -21.30
N GLY A 377 9.49 28.84 -21.16
CA GLY A 377 9.54 27.89 -22.29
C GLY A 377 10.94 27.36 -22.63
N VAL A 378 11.97 27.67 -21.84
CA VAL A 378 13.35 27.20 -22.04
C VAL A 378 13.77 26.35 -20.83
N VAL A 379 14.36 25.19 -21.07
CA VAL A 379 14.93 24.36 -20.02
C VAL A 379 16.18 25.03 -19.47
N VAL A 380 16.21 25.22 -18.16
CA VAL A 380 17.33 25.85 -17.43
C VAL A 380 17.68 25.06 -16.18
N SER A 381 18.95 25.15 -15.74
CA SER A 381 19.36 24.58 -14.47
C SER A 381 18.71 25.33 -13.29
N CYS A 382 18.24 24.60 -12.26
CA CYS A 382 17.72 25.20 -11.02
C CYS A 382 18.71 26.13 -10.33
N ALA A 383 20.02 25.96 -10.55
CA ALA A 383 21.05 26.88 -10.03
C ALA A 383 20.94 28.31 -10.57
N THR A 384 20.19 28.53 -11.63
CA THR A 384 19.93 29.86 -12.23
C THR A 384 18.69 30.55 -11.66
N LEU A 385 17.91 29.88 -10.83
CA LEU A 385 16.71 30.40 -10.23
C LEU A 385 17.02 31.29 -9.01
N THR A 386 16.15 32.26 -8.80
CA THR A 386 16.14 33.01 -7.54
C THR A 386 15.54 32.18 -6.40
N ALA A 387 15.77 32.59 -5.17
CA ALA A 387 15.16 31.93 -4.01
C ALA A 387 13.62 31.96 -4.04
N ASP A 388 13.04 33.08 -4.52
CA ASP A 388 11.58 33.24 -4.62
C ASP A 388 10.99 32.31 -5.72
N GLU A 389 11.68 32.16 -6.84
CA GLU A 389 11.27 31.23 -7.91
C GLU A 389 11.33 29.77 -7.44
N MET A 390 12.37 29.42 -6.69
CA MET A 390 12.49 28.08 -6.10
C MET A 390 11.41 27.81 -5.05
N ALA A 391 11.11 28.80 -4.21
CA ALA A 391 10.04 28.70 -3.21
C ALA A 391 8.67 28.52 -3.88
N ALA A 392 8.39 29.28 -4.95
CA ALA A 392 7.13 29.15 -5.68
C ALA A 392 6.93 27.78 -6.35
N LEU A 393 8.00 27.14 -6.85
CA LEU A 393 7.94 25.78 -7.40
C LEU A 393 7.56 24.72 -6.33
N ASN A 394 7.99 24.95 -5.11
CA ASN A 394 7.76 24.04 -3.98
C ASN A 394 6.57 24.48 -3.07
N ASP A 395 5.82 25.51 -3.49
CA ASP A 395 4.67 25.98 -2.72
C ASP A 395 3.48 25.00 -2.87
N GLU A 396 3.21 24.26 -1.81
CA GLU A 396 2.06 23.34 -1.72
C GLU A 396 0.71 24.08 -1.66
N GLY A 397 0.71 25.37 -1.32
CA GLY A 397 -0.48 26.22 -1.32
C GLY A 397 -0.91 26.70 -2.72
N MET A 398 -0.12 26.41 -3.76
CA MET A 398 -0.49 26.73 -5.15
C MET A 398 -1.18 25.55 -5.81
N THR A 399 -2.27 25.87 -6.54
CA THR A 399 -2.94 24.86 -7.40
C THR A 399 -2.07 24.48 -8.60
N ASP A 400 -2.31 23.31 -9.16
CA ASP A 400 -1.62 22.85 -10.38
C ASP A 400 -1.84 23.83 -11.54
N ALA A 401 -3.04 24.43 -11.64
CA ALA A 401 -3.31 25.47 -12.63
C ALA A 401 -2.46 26.74 -12.41
N GLN A 402 -2.24 27.15 -11.18
CA GLN A 402 -1.36 28.29 -10.85
C GLN A 402 0.10 27.96 -11.14
N LYS A 403 0.54 26.74 -10.80
CA LYS A 403 1.90 26.26 -11.13
C LYS A 403 2.12 26.19 -12.65
N ALA A 404 1.14 25.68 -13.40
CA ALA A 404 1.17 25.62 -14.86
C ALA A 404 1.16 27.01 -15.54
N ALA A 405 0.56 28.01 -14.90
CA ALA A 405 0.57 29.39 -15.38
C ALA A 405 1.83 30.18 -14.97
N SER A 406 2.68 29.60 -14.12
CA SER A 406 3.93 30.24 -13.67
C SER A 406 4.94 30.33 -14.84
N PRO A 407 5.73 31.40 -14.90
CA PRO A 407 6.86 31.49 -15.82
C PRO A 407 7.96 30.45 -15.57
N VAL A 408 7.99 29.86 -14.35
CA VAL A 408 8.91 28.77 -13.99
C VAL A 408 8.06 27.54 -13.63
N GLN A 409 8.30 26.42 -14.29
CA GLN A 409 7.51 25.19 -14.18
C GLN A 409 8.42 23.98 -13.97
N ASP A 410 8.01 23.04 -13.12
CA ASP A 410 8.66 21.73 -12.91
C ASP A 410 8.14 20.72 -13.97
N ASN A 411 8.39 21.01 -15.23
CA ASN A 411 7.97 20.18 -16.36
C ASN A 411 9.08 19.93 -17.38
N ALA A 412 10.33 20.19 -17.01
CA ALA A 412 11.47 19.82 -17.83
C ALA A 412 11.53 18.28 -17.98
N PRO A 413 11.90 17.76 -19.17
CA PRO A 413 12.05 16.32 -19.35
C PRO A 413 13.04 15.73 -18.33
N ALA A 414 12.68 14.58 -17.75
CA ALA A 414 13.54 13.88 -16.81
C ALA A 414 14.66 13.15 -17.58
N VAL A 415 15.84 13.73 -17.68
CA VAL A 415 16.98 13.15 -18.40
C VAL A 415 17.97 12.56 -17.40
N TYR A 416 17.83 11.25 -17.16
CA TYR A 416 18.80 10.49 -16.35
C TYR A 416 20.02 10.10 -17.18
N SER A 417 21.19 10.18 -16.56
CA SER A 417 22.47 9.68 -17.07
C SER A 417 23.09 8.70 -16.07
N ILE A 418 23.93 7.80 -16.51
CA ILE A 418 24.58 6.82 -15.63
C ILE A 418 25.81 7.44 -14.99
N TYR A 419 25.88 7.36 -13.68
CA TYR A 419 27.00 7.82 -12.86
C TYR A 419 27.57 6.70 -11.99
N MET A 420 28.84 6.84 -11.70
CA MET A 420 29.55 6.11 -10.64
C MET A 420 29.72 7.07 -9.45
N PHE A 421 29.10 6.74 -8.35
CA PHE A 421 29.20 7.50 -7.10
C PHE A 421 30.13 6.79 -6.12
N ASP A 422 31.10 7.53 -5.56
CA ASP A 422 31.95 7.07 -4.48
C ASP A 422 31.51 7.71 -3.15
N PRO A 423 30.83 6.97 -2.28
CA PRO A 423 30.28 7.53 -1.04
C PRO A 423 31.38 7.94 -0.02
N ALA A 424 32.58 7.37 -0.09
CA ALA A 424 33.67 7.73 0.81
C ALA A 424 34.33 9.06 0.40
N LYS A 425 34.43 9.32 -0.90
CA LYS A 425 35.03 10.53 -1.45
C LYS A 425 34.02 11.59 -1.81
N GLN A 426 32.73 11.26 -1.83
CA GLN A 426 31.65 12.14 -2.29
C GLN A 426 31.87 12.65 -3.73
N THR A 427 32.38 11.78 -4.59
CA THR A 427 32.68 12.12 -6.00
C THR A 427 31.72 11.42 -6.94
N TRP A 428 31.38 12.12 -8.01
CA TRP A 428 30.47 11.69 -9.07
C TRP A 428 31.21 11.64 -10.38
N LEU A 429 31.25 10.47 -11.01
CA LEU A 429 31.85 10.28 -12.32
C LEU A 429 30.75 9.90 -13.31
N ILE A 430 30.57 10.71 -14.34
CA ILE A 430 29.65 10.36 -15.42
C ILE A 430 30.19 9.19 -16.23
N VAL A 431 29.39 8.17 -16.41
CA VAL A 431 29.73 6.94 -17.13
C VAL A 431 29.12 6.92 -18.52
N ALA A 432 27.83 7.30 -18.61
CA ALA A 432 27.12 7.35 -19.87
C ALA A 432 26.06 8.47 -19.84
N ALA A 433 25.98 9.23 -20.95
CA ALA A 433 24.98 10.26 -21.15
C ALA A 433 24.08 9.92 -22.37
N PRO A 434 22.75 10.03 -22.25
CA PRO A 434 21.83 9.66 -23.32
C PRO A 434 21.84 10.68 -24.47
N PRO A 435 21.43 10.26 -25.68
CA PRO A 435 21.12 11.19 -26.74
C PRO A 435 19.83 11.95 -26.47
N ALA A 436 19.62 13.06 -27.18
CA ALA A 436 18.41 13.89 -27.02
C ALA A 436 17.12 13.06 -27.17
N GLY A 437 16.14 13.31 -26.31
CA GLY A 437 14.86 12.60 -26.25
C GLY A 437 14.90 11.26 -25.52
N PHE A 438 16.05 10.89 -24.97
CA PHE A 438 16.22 9.65 -24.21
C PHE A 438 16.80 9.91 -22.82
N MET A 439 16.71 8.92 -21.96
CA MET A 439 17.34 8.83 -20.66
C MET A 439 17.95 7.43 -20.49
N TYR A 440 18.89 7.31 -19.54
CA TYR A 440 19.51 6.04 -19.17
C TYR A 440 19.17 5.70 -17.74
N THR A 441 18.65 4.48 -17.50
CA THR A 441 18.24 3.95 -16.19
C THR A 441 18.79 2.54 -15.98
N ASP A 442 18.54 1.94 -14.84
CA ASP A 442 18.79 0.54 -14.50
C ASP A 442 20.23 0.07 -14.79
N PRO A 443 21.27 0.80 -14.32
CA PRO A 443 22.66 0.36 -14.55
C PRO A 443 23.01 -0.86 -13.70
N ILE A 444 23.70 -1.82 -14.32
CA ILE A 444 24.29 -2.99 -13.65
C ILE A 444 25.77 -3.14 -14.05
N ALA A 445 26.58 -3.60 -13.12
CA ALA A 445 27.95 -4.00 -13.41
C ALA A 445 28.00 -5.46 -13.87
N LEU A 446 28.62 -5.72 -15.02
CA LEU A 446 28.75 -7.06 -15.59
C LEU A 446 29.99 -7.75 -15.00
N GLN A 447 29.96 -8.00 -13.70
CA GLN A 447 31.03 -8.60 -12.95
C GLN A 447 30.55 -9.80 -12.14
N ALA A 448 31.42 -10.77 -11.93
CA ALA A 448 31.11 -11.87 -11.04
C ALA A 448 31.03 -11.37 -9.59
N ARG A 449 30.10 -11.95 -8.84
CA ARG A 449 29.92 -11.71 -7.42
C ARG A 449 29.69 -13.02 -6.67
N PRO A 450 29.91 -13.07 -5.34
CA PRO A 450 29.64 -14.28 -4.57
C PRO A 450 28.17 -14.71 -4.74
N GLU A 451 27.99 -15.98 -5.08
CA GLU A 451 26.65 -16.55 -5.17
C GLU A 451 26.07 -16.73 -3.77
N PRO A 452 24.84 -16.28 -3.51
CA PRO A 452 24.16 -16.46 -2.23
C PRO A 452 24.03 -17.94 -1.83
N ASN A 453 23.97 -18.20 -0.54
CA ASN A 453 23.55 -19.51 -0.07
C ASN A 453 22.08 -19.77 -0.44
N ALA A 454 21.71 -21.04 -0.59
CA ALA A 454 20.29 -21.38 -0.69
C ALA A 454 19.59 -21.04 0.64
N ALA A 455 18.43 -20.41 0.56
CA ALA A 455 17.61 -20.14 1.74
C ALA A 455 17.23 -21.45 2.43
N GLN A 456 17.30 -21.47 3.76
CA GLN A 456 16.86 -22.62 4.52
C GLN A 456 15.33 -22.78 4.41
N ALA A 457 14.85 -23.95 3.99
CA ALA A 457 13.42 -24.23 3.88
C ALA A 457 12.71 -24.09 5.23
N THR A 458 11.52 -23.53 5.23
CA THR A 458 10.66 -23.48 6.40
C THR A 458 9.93 -24.84 6.54
N PRO A 459 9.97 -25.48 7.72
CA PRO A 459 9.18 -26.68 7.93
C PRO A 459 7.68 -26.37 7.78
N VAL A 460 6.98 -27.17 6.99
CA VAL A 460 5.54 -27.03 6.76
C VAL A 460 4.76 -28.24 7.27
N ASP A 461 3.54 -28.01 7.71
CA ASP A 461 2.62 -29.08 8.11
C ASP A 461 1.92 -29.63 6.86
N ALA A 462 2.20 -30.90 6.51
CA ALA A 462 1.67 -31.52 5.30
C ALA A 462 0.13 -31.65 5.31
N THR A 463 -0.49 -31.81 6.48
CA THR A 463 -1.95 -31.92 6.61
C THR A 463 -2.63 -30.58 6.32
N LEU A 464 -2.09 -29.50 6.87
CA LEU A 464 -2.58 -28.16 6.59
C LEU A 464 -2.32 -27.75 5.13
N ALA A 465 -1.14 -28.12 4.61
CA ALA A 465 -0.78 -27.84 3.22
C ALA A 465 -1.78 -28.49 2.23
N ALA A 466 -2.16 -29.74 2.49
CA ALA A 466 -3.15 -30.45 1.67
C ALA A 466 -4.55 -29.79 1.71
N GLN A 467 -4.86 -29.05 2.78
CA GLN A 467 -6.11 -28.30 2.93
C GLN A 467 -6.02 -26.85 2.43
N ASN A 468 -4.87 -26.43 1.93
CA ASN A 468 -4.55 -25.03 1.61
C ASN A 468 -4.75 -24.07 2.81
N MET A 469 -4.38 -24.53 4.00
CA MET A 469 -4.49 -23.82 5.26
C MET A 469 -3.12 -23.62 5.92
N ALA A 470 -3.06 -22.68 6.85
CA ALA A 470 -1.89 -22.39 7.67
C ALA A 470 -2.30 -22.09 9.11
N LEU A 471 -1.33 -22.01 10.03
CA LEU A 471 -1.53 -21.60 11.41
C LEU A 471 -0.86 -20.27 11.70
N ILE A 472 -1.57 -19.42 12.43
CA ILE A 472 -1.01 -18.23 13.07
C ILE A 472 -1.17 -18.38 14.58
N GLU A 473 -0.07 -18.16 15.30
CA GLU A 473 -0.03 -18.14 16.76
C GLU A 473 0.60 -16.82 17.22
N VAL A 474 -0.07 -16.12 18.13
CA VAL A 474 0.47 -14.94 18.80
C VAL A 474 0.63 -15.26 20.28
N ARG A 475 1.82 -15.02 20.82
CA ARG A 475 2.15 -15.37 22.20
C ARG A 475 1.37 -14.57 23.21
N SER A 476 1.24 -13.26 23.00
CA SER A 476 0.36 -12.41 23.80
C SER A 476 0.06 -11.10 23.11
N VAL A 477 -1.21 -10.76 22.96
CA VAL A 477 -1.62 -9.43 22.47
C VAL A 477 -1.27 -8.30 23.44
N TYR A 478 -0.97 -8.62 24.70
CA TYR A 478 -0.59 -7.67 25.74
C TYR A 478 0.93 -7.47 25.82
N ASP A 479 1.72 -8.37 25.24
CA ASP A 479 3.16 -8.20 25.13
C ASP A 479 3.46 -7.26 23.95
N THR A 480 3.81 -6.04 24.26
CA THR A 480 3.97 -4.96 23.30
C THR A 480 5.40 -4.43 23.32
N ASP A 481 5.71 -3.52 22.43
CA ASP A 481 7.01 -2.84 22.38
C ASP A 481 7.18 -1.75 23.46
N GLY A 482 6.23 -1.64 24.38
CA GLY A 482 6.23 -0.65 25.48
C GLY A 482 5.99 0.80 25.04
N LEU A 483 6.09 1.10 23.76
CA LEU A 483 5.68 2.38 23.19
C LEU A 483 4.26 2.33 22.66
N ASN A 484 3.67 1.18 22.75
CA ASN A 484 2.40 0.94 22.15
C ASN A 484 1.27 1.59 22.93
N ARG A 485 0.58 2.44 22.25
CA ARG A 485 -0.70 2.98 22.71
C ARG A 485 -1.78 1.91 22.86
N MET A 486 -1.59 0.70 22.31
CA MET A 486 -2.53 -0.39 22.51
C MET A 486 -2.67 -0.76 23.97
N ALA A 487 -1.58 -0.89 24.70
CA ALA A 487 -1.66 -1.12 26.14
C ALA A 487 -2.35 0.03 26.86
N GLU A 488 -2.06 1.29 26.46
CA GLU A 488 -2.74 2.47 26.99
C GLU A 488 -4.21 2.53 26.60
N GLN A 489 -4.55 2.17 25.37
CA GLN A 489 -5.93 2.15 24.86
C GLN A 489 -6.73 1.00 25.48
N MET A 490 -6.17 -0.19 25.53
CA MET A 490 -6.82 -1.35 26.18
C MET A 490 -7.00 -1.16 27.69
N LEU A 491 -6.12 -0.39 28.31
CA LEU A 491 -6.16 -0.11 29.76
C LEU A 491 -6.68 1.30 30.07
N ALA A 492 -7.32 1.95 29.09
CA ALA A 492 -8.01 3.22 29.34
C ALA A 492 -9.17 3.00 30.33
N PRO A 493 -9.44 3.94 31.25
CA PRO A 493 -10.46 3.75 32.28
C PRO A 493 -11.85 3.37 31.74
N ALA A 494 -12.20 3.85 30.55
CA ALA A 494 -13.49 3.55 29.91
C ALA A 494 -13.61 2.09 29.42
N ASP A 495 -12.50 1.41 29.22
CA ASP A 495 -12.43 0.06 28.66
C ASP A 495 -12.18 -1.01 29.72
N LEU A 496 -11.73 -0.61 30.90
CA LEU A 496 -11.49 -1.54 31.99
C LEU A 496 -12.80 -1.94 32.68
N PRO A 497 -12.95 -3.21 33.03
CA PRO A 497 -14.05 -3.68 33.88
C PRO A 497 -14.11 -2.93 35.21
N ALA A 498 -15.30 -2.89 35.81
CA ALA A 498 -15.48 -2.27 37.13
C ALA A 498 -14.50 -2.82 38.16
N GLY A 499 -13.85 -1.93 38.89
CA GLY A 499 -12.83 -2.31 39.88
C GLY A 499 -11.42 -2.48 39.34
N CYS A 500 -11.23 -2.36 38.03
CA CYS A 500 -9.92 -2.41 37.38
C CYS A 500 -9.32 -1.03 37.24
N SER A 501 -8.00 -0.96 37.36
CA SER A 501 -7.24 0.23 37.08
C SER A 501 -5.97 -0.09 36.29
N LYS A 502 -5.42 0.89 35.61
CA LYS A 502 -4.18 0.72 34.83
C LYS A 502 -3.03 0.19 35.70
N GLY A 503 -2.94 0.64 36.95
CA GLY A 503 -1.92 0.20 37.92
C GLY A 503 -2.06 -1.24 38.41
N ILE A 504 -3.22 -1.87 38.22
CA ILE A 504 -3.44 -3.28 38.60
C ILE A 504 -2.83 -4.22 37.56
N ALA A 505 -2.94 -3.90 36.28
CA ALA A 505 -2.59 -4.78 35.18
C ALA A 505 -1.21 -4.47 34.55
N THR A 506 -0.46 -3.52 35.11
CA THR A 506 0.82 -3.09 34.54
C THR A 506 1.92 -3.02 35.57
N THR A 507 3.14 -3.25 35.15
CA THR A 507 4.37 -2.97 35.91
C THR A 507 5.21 -1.94 35.19
N ALA A 508 5.98 -1.17 35.96
CA ALA A 508 7.02 -0.31 35.37
C ALA A 508 8.11 -1.20 34.73
N PRO A 509 8.76 -0.74 33.65
CA PRO A 509 9.92 -1.43 33.11
C PRO A 509 10.99 -1.64 34.19
N THR A 510 11.62 -2.79 34.19
CA THR A 510 12.71 -3.08 35.15
C THR A 510 13.99 -2.32 34.87
N ASP A 511 14.14 -1.81 33.64
CA ASP A 511 15.24 -0.94 33.24
C ASP A 511 14.89 0.52 33.54
N THR A 512 15.57 1.11 34.49
CA THR A 512 15.37 2.53 34.88
C THR A 512 15.78 3.53 33.81
N THR A 513 16.49 3.11 32.80
CA THR A 513 16.83 3.93 31.62
C THR A 513 15.75 3.88 30.54
N ASP A 514 14.83 2.92 30.64
CA ASP A 514 13.71 2.77 29.71
C ASP A 514 12.61 3.78 30.07
N THR A 515 12.46 4.80 29.22
CA THR A 515 11.42 5.85 29.37
C THR A 515 10.06 5.45 28.83
N ARG A 516 9.93 4.19 28.33
CA ARG A 516 8.65 3.70 27.80
C ARG A 516 7.64 3.56 28.95
N PRO A 517 6.38 3.89 28.67
CA PRO A 517 5.35 3.76 29.69
C PRO A 517 5.03 2.27 29.96
N LEU A 518 4.24 2.02 30.88
CA LEU A 518 3.72 0.79 31.46
C LEU A 518 3.72 -0.45 30.55
N VAL A 519 4.27 -1.54 31.04
CA VAL A 519 4.23 -2.89 30.43
C VAL A 519 3.14 -3.71 31.12
N ALA A 520 2.35 -4.46 30.36
CA ALA A 520 1.35 -5.36 30.92
C ALA A 520 2.00 -6.45 31.75
N ASP A 521 1.51 -6.67 32.98
CA ASP A 521 1.99 -7.77 33.84
C ASP A 521 1.27 -9.08 33.49
N LEU A 522 1.83 -9.78 32.51
CA LEU A 522 1.24 -10.99 31.96
C LEU A 522 1.18 -12.15 32.97
N VAL A 523 2.05 -12.16 33.98
CA VAL A 523 2.04 -13.18 35.06
C VAL A 523 0.79 -13.00 35.89
N ARG A 524 0.47 -11.78 36.28
CA ARG A 524 -0.75 -11.47 37.05
C ARG A 524 -2.01 -11.57 36.18
N MET A 525 -1.98 -11.11 34.96
CA MET A 525 -3.15 -11.11 34.05
C MET A 525 -3.64 -12.52 33.68
N LYS A 526 -2.79 -13.54 33.79
CA LYS A 526 -3.19 -14.92 33.52
C LYS A 526 -3.56 -15.72 34.78
N ASP A 527 -3.38 -15.14 35.97
CA ASP A 527 -3.68 -15.82 37.24
C ASP A 527 -5.10 -15.53 37.71
N PRO A 528 -6.03 -16.52 37.69
CA PRO A 528 -7.40 -16.33 38.11
C PRO A 528 -7.59 -15.90 39.57
N ALA A 529 -6.56 -16.01 40.42
CA ALA A 529 -6.56 -15.53 41.80
C ALA A 529 -6.12 -14.04 41.91
N ASP A 530 -5.54 -13.47 40.86
CA ASP A 530 -5.12 -12.06 40.85
C ASP A 530 -6.22 -11.14 40.28
N ALA A 531 -6.38 -9.97 40.88
CA ALA A 531 -7.32 -8.95 40.39
C ALA A 531 -7.07 -8.55 38.93
N ALA A 532 -5.83 -8.61 38.48
CA ALA A 532 -5.46 -8.32 37.09
C ALA A 532 -6.09 -9.28 36.07
N TYR A 533 -6.44 -10.48 36.46
CA TYR A 533 -7.08 -11.45 35.58
C TYR A 533 -8.40 -10.95 34.98
N GLY A 534 -9.24 -10.34 35.83
CA GLY A 534 -10.50 -9.72 35.38
C GLY A 534 -10.32 -8.49 34.51
N CYS A 535 -9.13 -7.87 34.55
CA CYS A 535 -8.86 -6.59 33.90
C CYS A 535 -8.36 -6.69 32.47
N ALA A 536 -8.09 -7.89 31.95
CA ALA A 536 -7.70 -8.09 30.56
C ALA A 536 -8.88 -7.82 29.62
N PRO A 537 -8.86 -6.78 28.75
CA PRO A 537 -10.04 -6.37 28.00
C PRO A 537 -10.24 -7.10 26.67
N ALA A 538 -9.18 -7.63 26.06
CA ALA A 538 -9.30 -8.37 24.80
C ALA A 538 -10.09 -9.65 24.99
N ARG A 539 -10.96 -9.99 24.07
CA ARG A 539 -11.80 -11.19 24.10
C ARG A 539 -11.62 -12.06 22.87
N PHE A 540 -11.43 -11.44 21.71
CA PHE A 540 -11.35 -12.15 20.46
C PHE A 540 -10.28 -11.55 19.55
N VAL A 541 -9.77 -12.39 18.64
CA VAL A 541 -9.13 -11.94 17.41
C VAL A 541 -10.10 -12.14 16.26
N ARG A 542 -10.27 -11.12 15.44
CA ARG A 542 -11.02 -11.13 14.18
C ARG A 542 -10.02 -11.31 13.05
N ALA A 543 -10.19 -12.36 12.25
CA ALA A 543 -9.41 -12.55 11.02
C ALA A 543 -10.18 -11.97 9.84
N ILE A 544 -9.47 -11.22 9.01
CA ILE A 544 -9.98 -10.49 7.86
C ILE A 544 -9.14 -10.87 6.66
N ARG A 545 -9.75 -10.94 5.47
CA ARG A 545 -9.02 -11.02 4.21
C ARG A 545 -9.36 -9.86 3.30
N ALA A 546 -8.42 -9.48 2.45
CA ALA A 546 -8.70 -8.63 1.30
C ALA A 546 -9.47 -9.42 0.23
N VAL A 547 -10.35 -8.73 -0.47
CA VAL A 547 -11.12 -9.27 -1.59
C VAL A 547 -10.78 -8.46 -2.83
N ALA A 548 -10.25 -9.13 -3.85
CA ALA A 548 -9.96 -8.46 -5.10
C ALA A 548 -11.26 -8.03 -5.79
N PRO A 549 -11.38 -6.78 -6.23
CA PRO A 549 -12.51 -6.36 -7.03
C PRO A 549 -12.48 -7.05 -8.39
N PRO A 550 -13.63 -7.42 -8.96
CA PRO A 550 -13.67 -7.92 -10.32
C PRO A 550 -13.39 -6.78 -11.30
N SER A 551 -12.46 -6.99 -12.22
CA SER A 551 -12.08 -5.99 -13.23
C SER A 551 -13.21 -5.60 -14.19
N ASN A 552 -14.28 -6.37 -14.24
CA ASN A 552 -15.45 -6.11 -15.08
C ASN A 552 -16.67 -5.59 -14.31
N VAL A 553 -16.53 -5.28 -13.02
CA VAL A 553 -17.57 -4.62 -12.23
C VAL A 553 -17.37 -3.13 -12.30
N MET A 554 -18.41 -2.42 -12.70
CA MET A 554 -18.41 -0.96 -12.77
C MET A 554 -18.69 -0.33 -11.41
N GLY A 555 -18.13 0.85 -11.18
CA GLY A 555 -18.40 1.64 -10.01
C GLY A 555 -17.84 1.07 -8.71
N MET A 556 -16.73 0.36 -8.76
CA MET A 556 -16.10 -0.23 -7.58
C MET A 556 -15.81 0.80 -6.49
N ARG A 557 -15.30 1.97 -6.86
CA ARG A 557 -15.08 3.05 -5.89
C ARG A 557 -16.38 3.53 -5.26
N THR A 558 -17.44 3.69 -6.06
CA THR A 558 -18.76 4.04 -5.56
C THR A 558 -19.34 2.91 -4.71
N ALA A 559 -19.07 1.67 -5.06
CA ALA A 559 -19.49 0.50 -4.30
C ALA A 559 -18.76 0.38 -2.96
N ILE A 560 -17.45 0.63 -2.92
CA ILE A 560 -16.69 0.61 -1.67
C ILE A 560 -17.09 1.78 -0.76
N GLY A 561 -17.33 2.97 -1.30
CA GLY A 561 -17.84 4.14 -0.57
C GLY A 561 -16.75 5.12 -0.14
N GLU A 562 -17.04 5.95 0.85
CA GLU A 562 -16.16 6.96 1.43
C GLU A 562 -15.19 6.30 2.42
N THR A 563 -14.19 5.58 1.91
CA THR A 563 -13.20 4.90 2.73
C THR A 563 -11.88 4.79 2.00
N ASN A 564 -10.78 4.89 2.73
CA ASN A 564 -9.45 4.60 2.24
C ASN A 564 -9.09 3.10 2.35
N PHE A 565 -9.98 2.28 2.90
CA PHE A 565 -9.77 0.86 3.02
C PHE A 565 -10.08 0.15 1.71
N GLU A 566 -9.26 -0.84 1.37
CA GLU A 566 -9.57 -1.81 0.33
C GLU A 566 -10.76 -2.69 0.74
N GLN A 567 -11.37 -3.36 -0.23
CA GLN A 567 -12.49 -4.26 0.05
C GLN A 567 -12.08 -5.41 0.96
N GLN A 568 -12.84 -5.66 2.03
CA GLN A 568 -12.51 -6.59 3.10
C GLN A 568 -13.66 -7.53 3.41
N GLN A 569 -13.30 -8.74 3.88
CA GLN A 569 -14.25 -9.76 4.34
C GLN A 569 -13.78 -10.32 5.68
N ILE A 570 -14.70 -10.42 6.64
CA ILE A 570 -14.44 -11.12 7.90
C ILE A 570 -14.44 -12.63 7.65
N LEU A 571 -13.32 -13.29 7.96
CA LEU A 571 -13.21 -14.75 7.89
C LEU A 571 -13.82 -15.44 9.13
N GLY A 572 -13.81 -14.75 10.25
CA GLY A 572 -14.32 -15.23 11.52
C GLY A 572 -13.48 -14.79 12.71
N TYR A 573 -13.72 -15.43 13.83
CA TYR A 573 -13.18 -15.10 15.13
C TYR A 573 -12.58 -16.31 15.83
N ALA A 574 -11.57 -16.05 16.68
CA ALA A 574 -11.06 -16.97 17.68
C ALA A 574 -10.95 -16.25 19.04
N PRO A 575 -11.03 -16.97 20.18
CA PRO A 575 -10.86 -16.37 21.49
C PRO A 575 -9.41 -15.94 21.73
N VAL A 576 -9.23 -14.86 22.50
CA VAL A 576 -7.96 -14.49 23.12
C VAL A 576 -7.95 -15.05 24.54
N GLU A 577 -6.94 -15.83 24.86
CA GLU A 577 -6.81 -16.50 26.16
C GLU A 577 -6.33 -15.51 27.26
N PRO A 578 -6.43 -15.88 28.54
CA PRO A 578 -6.08 -14.97 29.62
C PRO A 578 -4.64 -14.43 29.61
N ASP A 579 -3.68 -15.21 29.10
CA ASP A 579 -2.31 -14.76 28.88
C ASP A 579 -2.14 -13.83 27.66
N GLY A 580 -3.24 -13.52 26.97
CA GLY A 580 -3.24 -12.74 25.72
C GLY A 580 -2.90 -13.55 24.49
N SER A 581 -2.68 -14.85 24.59
CA SER A 581 -2.37 -15.69 23.44
C SER A 581 -3.62 -16.04 22.63
N PHE A 582 -3.41 -16.23 21.32
CA PHE A 582 -4.37 -16.89 20.46
C PHE A 582 -3.67 -17.77 19.43
N LYS A 583 -4.38 -18.78 18.94
CA LYS A 583 -3.92 -19.65 17.87
C LYS A 583 -5.10 -20.04 16.99
N LEU A 584 -4.92 -19.88 15.69
CA LEU A 584 -6.00 -20.05 14.73
C LEU A 584 -5.50 -20.58 13.39
N GLN A 585 -6.38 -21.26 12.69
CA GLN A 585 -6.18 -21.73 11.33
C GLN A 585 -6.77 -20.72 10.34
N VAL A 586 -6.00 -20.37 9.33
CA VAL A 586 -6.38 -19.40 8.28
C VAL A 586 -6.18 -19.98 6.90
N PRO A 587 -6.93 -19.50 5.89
CA PRO A 587 -6.62 -19.83 4.51
C PRO A 587 -5.22 -19.34 4.14
N ALA A 588 -4.47 -20.21 3.46
CA ALA A 588 -3.17 -19.86 2.92
C ALA A 588 -3.30 -19.08 1.60
N ASP A 589 -2.19 -18.49 1.15
CA ASP A 589 -2.10 -17.78 -0.13
C ASP A 589 -3.17 -16.68 -0.29
N THR A 590 -3.42 -15.97 0.80
CA THR A 590 -4.47 -14.94 0.89
C THR A 590 -3.92 -13.74 1.66
N PRO A 591 -4.17 -12.50 1.20
CA PRO A 591 -3.87 -11.31 2.00
C PRO A 591 -4.76 -11.28 3.25
N LEU A 592 -4.14 -11.29 4.43
CA LEU A 592 -4.80 -11.39 5.73
C LEU A 592 -4.50 -10.17 6.60
N ALA A 593 -5.47 -9.80 7.44
CA ALA A 593 -5.28 -8.86 8.54
C ALA A 593 -5.93 -9.40 9.80
N LEU A 594 -5.41 -8.98 10.96
CA LEU A 594 -5.91 -9.38 12.27
C LEU A 594 -6.34 -8.14 13.05
N SER A 595 -7.46 -8.23 13.75
CA SER A 595 -7.93 -7.19 14.67
C SER A 595 -8.21 -7.79 16.04
N ILE A 596 -7.69 -7.16 17.08
CA ILE A 596 -7.94 -7.56 18.48
C ILE A 596 -9.16 -6.81 18.99
N VAL A 597 -10.19 -7.52 19.38
CA VAL A 597 -11.48 -6.91 19.72
C VAL A 597 -11.90 -7.13 21.17
N ASP A 598 -12.69 -6.19 21.68
CA ASP A 598 -13.24 -6.17 23.04
C ASP A 598 -14.53 -7.01 23.17
N SER A 599 -15.15 -6.93 24.35
CA SER A 599 -16.41 -7.62 24.64
C SER A 599 -17.64 -7.12 23.86
N GLN A 600 -17.50 -6.02 23.14
CA GLN A 600 -18.57 -5.41 22.31
C GLN A 600 -18.28 -5.52 20.82
N GLY A 601 -17.20 -6.25 20.44
CA GLY A 601 -16.82 -6.46 19.05
C GLY A 601 -16.02 -5.32 18.41
N ARG A 602 -15.56 -4.32 19.18
CA ARG A 602 -14.80 -3.16 18.69
C ARG A 602 -13.31 -3.43 18.77
N ALA A 603 -12.57 -3.07 17.73
CA ALA A 603 -11.15 -3.36 17.66
C ALA A 603 -10.30 -2.37 18.47
N PHE A 604 -9.44 -2.88 19.35
CA PHE A 604 -8.39 -2.12 20.01
C PHE A 604 -7.25 -1.79 19.06
N GLN A 605 -6.92 -2.75 18.19
CA GLN A 605 -5.86 -2.64 17.22
C GLN A 605 -6.22 -3.43 15.98
N THR A 606 -5.89 -2.88 14.84
CA THR A 606 -6.01 -3.51 13.52
C THR A 606 -4.66 -3.50 12.83
N HIS A 607 -4.38 -4.50 12.01
CA HIS A 607 -3.27 -4.43 11.07
C HIS A 607 -3.50 -3.30 10.07
N THR A 608 -2.43 -2.60 9.74
CA THR A 608 -2.39 -1.55 8.72
C THR A 608 -1.64 -1.99 7.47
N ASN A 609 -1.47 -3.30 7.30
CA ASN A 609 -0.87 -3.95 6.14
C ASN A 609 -1.43 -5.36 5.99
N TRP A 610 -1.34 -5.90 4.78
CA TRP A 610 -1.70 -7.28 4.52
C TRP A 610 -0.52 -8.22 4.80
N ILE A 611 -0.76 -9.22 5.65
CA ILE A 611 0.15 -10.34 5.88
C ILE A 611 -0.29 -11.55 5.05
N GLN A 612 0.62 -12.50 4.85
CA GLN A 612 0.32 -13.77 4.19
C GLN A 612 0.98 -14.94 4.89
N VAL A 613 0.45 -16.12 4.69
CA VAL A 613 1.05 -17.40 5.08
C VAL A 613 0.88 -18.40 3.94
N ARG A 614 1.86 -19.31 3.79
CA ARG A 614 1.85 -20.34 2.75
C ARG A 614 1.16 -21.62 3.25
N PRO A 615 0.71 -22.51 2.32
CA PRO A 615 0.11 -23.78 2.71
C PRO A 615 1.01 -24.59 3.65
N GLY A 616 0.48 -24.94 4.81
CA GLY A 616 1.20 -25.68 5.85
C GLY A 616 2.13 -24.84 6.70
N GLU A 617 2.29 -23.55 6.44
CA GLU A 617 3.14 -22.67 7.24
C GLU A 617 2.57 -22.50 8.66
N ARG A 618 3.46 -22.52 9.64
CA ARG A 618 3.16 -22.20 11.03
C ARG A 618 3.90 -20.93 11.39
N ARG A 619 3.17 -19.84 11.52
CA ARG A 619 3.72 -18.53 11.86
C ARG A 619 3.47 -18.22 13.32
N THR A 620 4.55 -17.89 14.03
CA THR A 620 4.50 -17.41 15.41
C THR A 620 4.89 -15.93 15.46
N CYS A 621 4.09 -15.13 16.16
CA CYS A 621 4.38 -13.74 16.47
C CYS A 621 4.61 -13.60 17.99
N ASP A 622 5.61 -12.83 18.39
CA ASP A 622 5.94 -12.65 19.81
C ASP A 622 4.89 -11.83 20.55
N GLY A 623 4.26 -10.88 19.88
CA GLY A 623 3.21 -10.04 20.45
C GLY A 623 2.65 -9.06 19.45
N CYS A 624 1.87 -8.11 19.95
CA CYS A 624 1.38 -6.99 19.16
C CYS A 624 2.25 -5.76 19.40
N HIS A 625 2.75 -5.14 18.35
CA HIS A 625 3.60 -3.96 18.45
C HIS A 625 2.99 -2.79 17.68
N SER A 626 3.20 -1.60 18.20
CA SER A 626 2.88 -0.38 17.47
C SER A 626 3.91 -0.16 16.35
N PRO A 627 3.64 0.76 15.47
CA PRO A 627 4.57 1.10 14.43
C PRO A 627 5.86 1.66 14.97
N ARG A 628 6.56 1.08 15.73
CA ARG A 628 7.63 1.26 15.99
C ARG A 628 8.73 1.02 16.67
N ARG A 629 8.95 0.08 17.29
CA ARG A 629 10.23 -0.28 17.76
C ARG A 629 10.33 -1.77 17.85
N GLY A 630 11.06 -2.46 17.03
CA GLY A 630 11.43 -3.86 17.15
C GLY A 630 10.30 -4.80 17.58
N GLY A 631 10.64 -5.88 18.20
CA GLY A 631 9.70 -6.86 18.75
C GLY A 631 9.09 -6.45 20.09
N ALA A 632 8.12 -7.22 20.53
CA ALA A 632 7.53 -7.12 21.84
C ALA A 632 8.56 -7.29 22.97
N LEU A 633 8.30 -6.65 24.10
CA LEU A 633 9.14 -6.72 25.31
C LEU A 633 8.91 -8.03 26.05
N ASN A 634 9.26 -9.13 25.47
CA ASN A 634 8.99 -10.47 26.03
C ASN A 634 9.28 -10.57 27.55
N SER A 635 8.24 -10.76 28.34
CA SER A 635 8.36 -10.98 29.78
C SER A 635 8.95 -12.35 30.15
N GLY A 636 9.10 -13.27 29.19
CA GLY A 636 9.62 -14.63 29.39
C GLY A 636 8.74 -15.54 30.26
N ALA A 637 8.03 -14.97 31.20
CA ALA A 637 7.16 -15.69 32.16
C ALA A 637 5.82 -16.15 31.55
N ILE A 638 5.44 -15.65 30.36
CA ILE A 638 4.17 -15.99 29.72
C ILE A 638 4.00 -17.49 29.51
N VAL A 639 5.07 -18.16 29.10
CA VAL A 639 5.06 -19.58 28.69
C VAL A 639 5.64 -20.53 29.75
N ASN A 640 6.28 -20.00 30.79
CA ASN A 640 7.08 -20.82 31.71
C ASN A 640 6.42 -21.07 33.10
N THR A 641 5.38 -20.32 33.42
CA THR A 641 4.69 -20.45 34.73
C THR A 641 3.20 -20.64 34.55
N MET A 642 2.65 -21.68 35.17
CA MET A 642 1.20 -21.86 35.27
C MET A 642 0.74 -21.48 36.67
N PRO A 643 -0.20 -20.53 36.80
CA PRO A 643 -0.73 -20.15 38.10
C PRO A 643 -1.41 -21.33 38.83
N ALA A 644 -1.26 -21.37 40.13
CA ALA A 644 -1.88 -22.44 40.95
C ALA A 644 -3.41 -22.39 40.94
N ALA A 645 -4.01 -21.25 40.62
CA ALA A 645 -5.47 -21.04 40.53
C ALA A 645 -6.09 -21.54 39.22
N LEU A 646 -5.29 -22.07 38.30
CA LEU A 646 -5.81 -22.77 37.13
C LEU A 646 -6.30 -24.17 37.49
N LYS A 647 -7.27 -24.67 36.72
CA LYS A 647 -7.74 -26.06 36.88
C LYS A 647 -6.56 -27.03 36.78
N THR A 648 -6.45 -27.91 37.78
CA THR A 648 -5.36 -28.88 37.93
C THR A 648 -5.17 -29.74 36.67
N ALA A 649 -6.27 -30.17 36.01
CA ALA A 649 -6.21 -30.97 34.80
C ALA A 649 -5.49 -30.24 33.65
N LEU A 650 -5.77 -28.94 33.46
CA LEU A 650 -5.13 -28.12 32.41
C LEU A 650 -3.68 -27.81 32.76
N SER A 651 -3.40 -27.49 34.03
CA SER A 651 -2.03 -27.23 34.47
C SER A 651 -1.14 -28.47 34.36
N ALA A 652 -1.65 -29.66 34.58
CA ALA A 652 -0.93 -30.92 34.44
C ALA A 652 -0.59 -31.27 32.99
N GLU A 653 -1.41 -30.83 32.04
CA GLU A 653 -1.20 -31.06 30.59
C GLU A 653 -0.24 -30.06 29.93
N HIS A 654 0.08 -28.95 30.60
CA HIS A 654 0.93 -27.90 30.04
C HIS A 654 2.34 -28.40 29.75
N GLN A 655 2.85 -28.06 28.57
CA GLN A 655 4.20 -28.35 28.12
C GLN A 655 5.08 -27.08 28.17
N ALA A 656 6.38 -27.25 28.39
CA ALA A 656 7.33 -26.14 28.43
C ALA A 656 7.32 -25.35 27.12
N GLY A 657 7.21 -24.02 27.20
CA GLY A 657 7.15 -23.13 26.05
C GLY A 657 5.76 -23.00 25.41
N GLU A 658 4.75 -23.65 25.96
CA GLU A 658 3.38 -23.62 25.41
C GLU A 658 2.58 -22.46 25.99
N THR A 659 1.92 -21.68 25.11
CA THR A 659 0.93 -20.66 25.52
C THR A 659 -0.39 -21.32 25.93
N MET A 660 -1.28 -20.56 26.60
CA MET A 660 -2.61 -21.07 26.90
C MET A 660 -3.40 -21.42 25.64
N ALA A 661 -3.30 -20.64 24.58
CA ALA A 661 -3.94 -20.94 23.31
C ALA A 661 -3.36 -22.19 22.65
N ALA A 662 -2.04 -22.40 22.73
CA ALA A 662 -1.41 -23.62 22.21
C ALA A 662 -1.88 -24.86 22.98
N LEU A 663 -1.94 -24.79 24.31
CA LEU A 663 -2.47 -25.87 25.17
C LEU A 663 -3.94 -26.16 24.79
N ARG A 664 -4.81 -25.15 24.76
CA ARG A 664 -6.22 -25.32 24.40
C ARG A 664 -6.40 -26.00 23.05
N THR A 665 -5.69 -25.52 22.03
CA THR A 665 -5.83 -26.06 20.67
C THR A 665 -5.19 -27.43 20.49
N ARG A 666 -4.19 -27.77 21.30
CA ARG A 666 -3.62 -29.13 21.34
C ARG A 666 -4.59 -30.13 21.96
N LEU A 667 -5.26 -29.76 23.03
CA LEU A 667 -6.27 -30.62 23.69
C LEU A 667 -7.58 -30.67 22.90
N ASN A 668 -7.91 -29.60 22.19
CA ASN A 668 -9.11 -29.51 21.36
C ASN A 668 -8.81 -28.87 19.99
N PRO A 669 -8.40 -29.67 18.99
CA PRO A 669 -8.06 -29.15 17.67
C PRO A 669 -9.16 -28.36 16.97
N SER A 670 -10.44 -28.60 17.30
CA SER A 670 -11.56 -27.84 16.72
C SER A 670 -11.53 -26.36 17.11
N ALA A 671 -10.83 -26.00 18.20
CA ALA A 671 -10.65 -24.61 18.61
C ALA A 671 -9.70 -23.81 17.70
N LEU A 672 -9.03 -24.44 16.74
CA LEU A 672 -8.26 -23.76 15.70
C LEU A 672 -9.15 -23.10 14.64
N SER A 673 -10.36 -23.58 14.44
CA SER A 673 -11.26 -23.08 13.42
C SER A 673 -11.84 -21.73 13.78
N LEU A 674 -11.90 -20.83 12.80
CA LEU A 674 -12.58 -19.56 12.95
C LEU A 674 -14.10 -19.76 13.01
N GLY A 675 -14.74 -19.12 13.98
CA GLY A 675 -16.20 -19.09 14.11
C GLY A 675 -16.80 -17.82 13.54
N SER A 676 -17.96 -17.91 12.89
CA SER A 676 -18.72 -16.73 12.45
C SER A 676 -19.27 -15.92 13.62
N ASP A 677 -19.63 -16.62 14.70
CA ASP A 677 -20.08 -16.01 15.94
C ASP A 677 -18.99 -16.12 17.01
N PRO A 678 -18.46 -14.99 17.52
CA PRO A 678 -17.47 -15.02 18.57
C PRO A 678 -18.07 -15.50 19.88
N VAL A 679 -17.51 -16.58 20.40
CA VAL A 679 -17.86 -17.14 21.71
C VAL A 679 -16.61 -17.26 22.59
N PHE A 680 -16.61 -16.59 23.73
CA PHE A 680 -15.59 -16.69 24.74
C PHE A 680 -16.12 -17.46 25.95
N SER A 681 -15.38 -18.47 26.39
CA SER A 681 -15.64 -19.22 27.63
C SER A 681 -14.36 -19.38 28.40
N ASP A 682 -14.35 -18.96 29.64
CA ASP A 682 -13.24 -19.17 30.53
C ASP A 682 -13.18 -20.64 30.97
N ILE A 683 -12.26 -21.38 30.37
CA ILE A 683 -12.04 -22.80 30.74
C ILE A 683 -10.95 -22.98 31.82
N TRP A 684 -10.26 -21.89 32.20
CA TRP A 684 -9.02 -21.93 32.97
C TRP A 684 -9.23 -21.84 34.48
N ALA A 685 -10.12 -20.97 34.93
CA ALA A 685 -10.31 -20.67 36.36
C ALA A 685 -10.86 -21.87 37.14
N ASP A 686 -10.16 -22.25 38.21
CA ASP A 686 -10.65 -23.24 39.17
C ASP A 686 -11.55 -22.55 40.20
N THR A 687 -12.82 -22.40 39.87
CA THR A 687 -13.81 -21.72 40.71
C THR A 687 -14.17 -22.51 42.02
N SER A 688 -13.62 -23.71 42.21
CA SER A 688 -13.73 -24.43 43.46
C SER A 688 -12.82 -23.86 44.54
N ARG A 689 -11.85 -23.02 44.16
CA ARG A 689 -10.89 -22.39 45.06
C ARG A 689 -11.41 -21.07 45.60
N PRO A 690 -11.21 -20.77 46.90
CA PRO A 690 -11.61 -19.47 47.44
C PRO A 690 -10.94 -18.30 46.74
N GLY A 691 -11.72 -17.27 46.41
CA GLY A 691 -11.23 -16.05 45.76
C GLY A 691 -10.99 -16.17 44.26
N VAL A 692 -11.24 -17.33 43.65
CA VAL A 692 -11.11 -17.51 42.18
C VAL A 692 -12.46 -17.34 41.50
N SER A 693 -12.49 -16.45 40.50
CA SER A 693 -13.68 -16.21 39.68
C SER A 693 -13.33 -16.36 38.19
N ALA A 694 -14.18 -17.11 37.49
CA ALA A 694 -14.10 -17.20 36.05
C ALA A 694 -14.53 -15.89 35.37
N LYS A 695 -13.92 -15.55 34.23
CA LYS A 695 -14.44 -14.49 33.36
C LYS A 695 -15.82 -14.90 32.83
N ALA A 696 -16.73 -13.93 32.72
CA ALA A 696 -18.04 -14.18 32.20
C ALA A 696 -17.99 -14.76 30.78
N THR A 697 -18.81 -15.74 30.50
CA THR A 697 -19.06 -16.24 29.16
C THR A 697 -19.64 -15.12 28.31
N LEU A 698 -19.09 -14.91 27.13
CA LEU A 698 -19.53 -13.89 26.19
C LEU A 698 -19.85 -14.55 24.86
N SER A 699 -21.01 -14.21 24.33
CA SER A 699 -21.40 -14.64 22.98
C SER A 699 -21.90 -13.41 22.21
N LEU A 700 -21.24 -13.09 21.12
CA LEU A 700 -21.67 -12.03 20.20
C LEU A 700 -22.26 -12.70 18.97
N ARG A 701 -23.59 -12.82 18.93
CA ARG A 701 -24.33 -13.44 17.82
C ARG A 701 -25.23 -12.43 17.15
N TYR A 702 -25.49 -12.65 15.88
CA TYR A 702 -26.53 -11.90 15.19
C TYR A 702 -27.93 -12.43 15.52
N THR A 703 -28.04 -13.75 15.63
CA THR A 703 -29.30 -14.46 15.91
C THR A 703 -29.08 -15.63 16.86
N GLY A 704 -30.13 -16.10 17.52
CA GLY A 704 -30.05 -17.20 18.48
C GLY A 704 -29.36 -16.78 19.80
N ASN A 705 -29.47 -15.54 20.20
CA ASN A 705 -29.01 -15.05 21.49
C ASN A 705 -29.88 -15.65 22.62
N PRO A 706 -29.33 -15.84 23.83
CA PRO A 706 -30.13 -16.33 24.99
C PRO A 706 -31.35 -15.48 25.28
N ASN A 707 -31.26 -14.17 25.04
CA ASN A 707 -32.38 -13.25 25.04
C ASN A 707 -32.74 -12.90 23.60
N PRO A 708 -33.88 -13.32 23.06
CA PRO A 708 -34.29 -13.01 21.67
C PRO A 708 -34.41 -11.50 21.36
N ALA A 709 -34.54 -10.66 22.37
CA ALA A 709 -34.52 -9.19 22.19
C ALA A 709 -33.15 -8.66 21.76
N ASP A 710 -32.10 -9.46 21.98
CA ASP A 710 -30.73 -9.15 21.54
C ASP A 710 -30.44 -9.64 20.11
N ASP A 711 -31.36 -10.32 19.45
CA ASP A 711 -31.22 -10.75 18.06
C ASP A 711 -31.35 -9.59 17.08
N LEU A 712 -30.65 -9.71 15.96
CA LEU A 712 -30.81 -8.79 14.83
C LEU A 712 -32.18 -9.02 14.18
N ALA A 713 -32.99 -7.97 14.10
CA ALA A 713 -34.31 -8.05 13.48
C ALA A 713 -34.29 -7.88 11.95
N THR A 714 -33.16 -7.46 11.39
CA THR A 714 -32.89 -7.32 9.97
C THR A 714 -32.08 -8.51 9.46
N PRO A 715 -31.97 -8.74 8.17
CA PRO A 715 -31.12 -9.81 7.65
C PRO A 715 -29.70 -9.70 8.21
N ALA A 716 -29.18 -10.81 8.72
CA ALA A 716 -27.82 -10.89 9.20
C ALA A 716 -26.84 -10.98 8.03
N PRO A 717 -25.65 -10.35 8.12
CA PRO A 717 -24.61 -10.55 7.12
C PRO A 717 -24.25 -12.04 6.98
N THR A 718 -24.08 -12.50 5.76
CA THR A 718 -23.63 -13.86 5.47
C THR A 718 -22.16 -13.83 5.03
N ASN A 719 -21.40 -14.85 5.40
CA ASN A 719 -19.99 -15.00 5.02
C ASN A 719 -19.11 -13.77 5.37
N GLY A 720 -19.44 -13.03 6.42
CA GLY A 720 -18.66 -11.88 6.85
C GLY A 720 -18.68 -10.68 5.89
N LEU A 721 -19.69 -10.59 5.03
CA LEU A 721 -19.87 -9.50 4.05
C LEU A 721 -20.95 -8.54 4.55
N ILE A 722 -20.57 -7.28 4.78
CA ILE A 722 -21.47 -6.25 5.31
C ILE A 722 -21.65 -5.17 4.24
N ASN A 723 -22.89 -5.00 3.78
CA ASN A 723 -23.30 -3.93 2.88
C ASN A 723 -24.12 -2.89 3.65
N TYR A 724 -23.82 -1.60 3.45
CA TYR A 724 -24.55 -0.53 4.14
C TYR A 724 -26.06 -0.55 3.82
N PRO A 725 -26.47 -0.58 2.53
CA PRO A 725 -27.91 -0.54 2.20
C PRO A 725 -28.69 -1.73 2.76
N ASP A 726 -28.08 -2.91 2.81
CA ASP A 726 -28.78 -4.15 3.18
C ASP A 726 -28.75 -4.42 4.68
N HIS A 727 -27.71 -4.01 5.38
CA HIS A 727 -27.47 -4.37 6.77
C HIS A 727 -27.51 -3.18 7.73
N ILE A 728 -26.96 -2.01 7.32
CA ILE A 728 -26.85 -0.85 8.23
C ILE A 728 -28.05 0.07 8.09
N GLN A 729 -28.46 0.44 6.88
CA GLN A 729 -29.63 1.29 6.65
C GLN A 729 -30.91 0.81 7.37
N PRO A 730 -31.24 -0.49 7.37
CA PRO A 730 -32.40 -1.00 8.10
C PRO A 730 -32.37 -0.75 9.60
N LEU A 731 -31.19 -0.57 10.21
CA LEU A 731 -31.08 -0.24 11.64
C LEU A 731 -31.70 1.12 11.96
N TRP A 732 -31.56 2.09 11.06
CA TRP A 732 -32.10 3.44 11.21
C TRP A 732 -33.61 3.48 11.02
N GLN A 733 -34.13 2.58 10.19
CA GLN A 733 -35.57 2.49 9.86
C GLN A 733 -36.36 1.60 10.81
N ARG A 734 -35.71 0.80 11.64
CA ARG A 734 -36.37 -0.11 12.59
C ARG A 734 -37.21 0.68 13.58
N PRO A 735 -38.53 0.35 13.72
CA PRO A 735 -39.39 0.98 14.72
C PRO A 735 -38.86 0.76 16.15
N ARG A 736 -38.68 1.82 16.90
CA ARG A 736 -38.19 1.80 18.28
C ARG A 736 -39.10 2.62 19.18
N GLY A 737 -39.22 2.22 20.44
CA GLY A 737 -40.13 2.83 21.41
C GLY A 737 -41.59 2.55 21.11
N THR A 738 -42.49 3.08 21.95
CA THR A 738 -43.95 2.89 21.81
C THR A 738 -44.44 3.56 20.53
N GLY A 739 -45.02 2.75 19.64
CA GLY A 739 -45.54 3.24 18.35
C GLY A 739 -44.45 3.73 17.37
N GLY A 740 -43.17 3.36 17.57
CA GLY A 740 -42.08 3.79 16.72
C GLY A 740 -41.57 5.22 17.00
N ALA A 741 -41.91 5.81 18.14
CA ALA A 741 -41.58 7.21 18.46
C ALA A 741 -40.07 7.50 18.47
N ASN A 742 -39.21 6.48 18.77
CA ASN A 742 -37.75 6.59 18.81
C ASN A 742 -37.08 5.98 17.58
N THR A 743 -37.77 5.85 16.45
CA THR A 743 -37.18 5.43 15.19
C THR A 743 -36.23 6.51 14.69
N CYS A 744 -34.99 6.16 14.36
CA CYS A 744 -33.94 7.14 13.98
C CYS A 744 -34.41 8.03 12.83
N THR A 745 -34.99 7.44 11.79
CA THR A 745 -35.54 8.18 10.62
C THR A 745 -36.75 9.06 10.89
N ASN A 746 -37.36 9.01 12.09
CA ASN A 746 -38.43 9.93 12.47
C ASN A 746 -37.86 11.21 13.08
N CYS A 747 -36.69 11.17 13.66
CA CYS A 747 -36.02 12.31 14.30
C CYS A 747 -34.95 12.92 13.41
N HIS A 748 -34.21 12.08 12.67
CA HIS A 748 -33.09 12.49 11.85
C HIS A 748 -33.51 12.60 10.37
N THR A 749 -34.08 13.76 10.01
CA THR A 749 -34.59 14.07 8.67
C THR A 749 -34.13 15.44 8.17
N ASP A 750 -33.22 16.09 8.92
CA ASP A 750 -32.73 17.42 8.62
C ASP A 750 -31.40 17.34 7.87
N PRO A 751 -31.35 17.69 6.57
CA PRO A 751 -30.12 17.60 5.78
C PRO A 751 -29.03 18.61 6.18
N VAL A 752 -29.33 19.50 7.13
CA VAL A 752 -28.33 20.45 7.69
C VAL A 752 -27.70 19.91 8.98
N LYS A 753 -28.36 18.94 9.63
CA LYS A 753 -27.91 18.40 10.92
C LYS A 753 -27.58 16.92 10.84
N LEU A 754 -28.51 16.12 10.43
CA LEU A 754 -28.36 14.67 10.21
C LEU A 754 -29.60 14.12 9.54
N ASP A 755 -29.45 13.52 8.38
CA ASP A 755 -30.52 12.85 7.65
C ASP A 755 -30.21 11.34 7.53
N LEU A 756 -30.97 10.51 8.23
CA LEU A 756 -30.76 9.04 8.22
C LEU A 756 -31.77 8.32 7.31
N ARG A 757 -32.46 9.03 6.42
CA ARG A 757 -33.40 8.40 5.47
C ARG A 757 -32.69 7.65 4.37
N ASN A 758 -33.42 6.74 3.72
CA ASN A 758 -32.89 5.90 2.62
C ASN A 758 -33.08 6.56 1.24
N THR A 759 -33.14 7.87 1.17
CA THR A 759 -33.17 8.60 -0.09
C THR A 759 -31.78 8.63 -0.73
N VAL A 760 -31.72 8.67 -2.05
CA VAL A 760 -30.45 8.72 -2.77
C VAL A 760 -29.92 10.15 -2.75
N SER A 761 -28.66 10.33 -2.39
CA SER A 761 -27.96 11.60 -2.36
C SER A 761 -27.41 11.99 -3.75
N GLY A 762 -26.80 13.18 -3.84
CA GLY A 762 -26.08 13.63 -5.04
C GLY A 762 -24.84 12.81 -5.40
N THR A 763 -24.36 11.93 -4.52
CA THR A 763 -23.26 10.99 -4.81
C THR A 763 -23.73 9.68 -5.44
N GLY A 764 -25.06 9.46 -5.52
CA GLY A 764 -25.64 8.19 -5.96
C GLY A 764 -25.73 7.11 -4.88
N ARG A 765 -25.30 7.43 -3.65
CA ARG A 765 -25.44 6.58 -2.45
C ARG A 765 -26.64 7.04 -1.62
N LEU A 766 -26.95 6.33 -0.54
CA LEU A 766 -27.98 6.76 0.40
C LEU A 766 -27.52 8.01 1.17
N VAL A 767 -28.44 8.96 1.37
CA VAL A 767 -28.18 10.20 2.09
C VAL A 767 -27.64 9.92 3.50
N SER A 768 -28.20 8.94 4.18
CA SER A 768 -27.78 8.52 5.50
C SER A 768 -26.31 8.05 5.56
N TYR A 769 -25.80 7.44 4.51
CA TYR A 769 -24.39 7.05 4.41
C TYR A 769 -23.49 8.28 4.29
N ASP A 770 -23.84 9.18 3.40
CA ASP A 770 -23.06 10.41 3.19
C ASP A 770 -23.03 11.27 4.46
N GLU A 771 -24.16 11.42 5.15
CA GLU A 771 -24.28 12.18 6.41
C GLU A 771 -23.43 11.57 7.55
N LEU A 772 -23.25 10.25 7.57
CA LEU A 772 -22.45 9.59 8.59
C LEU A 772 -20.95 9.66 8.31
N LEU A 773 -20.54 9.65 7.04
CA LEU A 773 -19.13 9.49 6.64
C LEU A 773 -18.52 10.75 6.02
N ILE A 774 -19.36 11.67 5.50
CA ILE A 774 -18.91 12.93 4.91
C ILE A 774 -19.33 14.06 5.84
N GLY A 775 -18.39 14.69 6.51
CA GLY A 775 -18.68 15.82 7.37
C GLY A 775 -19.23 17.01 6.59
N ASP A 776 -20.00 17.87 7.24
CA ASP A 776 -20.54 19.10 6.66
C ASP A 776 -19.41 20.06 6.22
N PRO A 777 -19.57 20.78 5.11
CA PRO A 777 -18.62 21.82 4.73
C PRO A 777 -18.46 22.88 5.82
N VAL A 778 -17.22 23.26 6.11
CA VAL A 778 -16.94 24.46 6.91
C VAL A 778 -17.30 25.67 6.06
N ILE A 779 -18.24 26.49 6.54
CA ILE A 779 -18.69 27.69 5.83
C ILE A 779 -17.94 28.92 6.37
N ASP A 780 -17.33 29.67 5.47
CA ASP A 780 -16.75 30.98 5.81
C ASP A 780 -17.86 31.96 6.23
N PRO A 781 -17.80 32.52 7.45
CA PRO A 781 -18.89 33.36 7.99
C PRO A 781 -19.04 34.69 7.27
N VAL A 782 -18.07 35.12 6.50
CA VAL A 782 -18.07 36.41 5.79
C VAL A 782 -18.63 36.24 4.38
N SER A 783 -18.13 35.25 3.65
CA SER A 783 -18.53 35.03 2.25
C SER A 783 -19.74 34.10 2.11
N GLY A 784 -20.11 33.33 3.14
CA GLY A 784 -21.13 32.30 3.08
C GLY A 784 -20.80 31.10 2.18
N LYS A 785 -19.53 30.93 1.78
CA LYS A 785 -19.08 29.87 0.89
C LYS A 785 -18.29 28.79 1.66
N PRO A 786 -18.25 27.56 1.15
CA PRO A 786 -17.35 26.55 1.71
C PRO A 786 -15.90 27.02 1.71
N VAL A 787 -15.22 26.82 2.84
CA VAL A 787 -13.78 27.01 2.94
C VAL A 787 -13.08 25.91 2.12
N THR A 788 -12.07 26.29 1.38
CA THR A 788 -11.24 25.33 0.63
C THR A 788 -9.78 25.43 1.06
N GLN A 789 -9.09 24.31 1.05
CA GLN A 789 -7.63 24.22 1.19
C GLN A 789 -7.04 23.53 -0.03
N ILE A 790 -5.76 23.75 -0.28
CA ILE A 790 -5.08 23.07 -1.38
C ILE A 790 -4.49 21.77 -0.87
N GLU A 791 -4.91 20.67 -1.47
CA GLU A 791 -4.34 19.34 -1.23
C GLU A 791 -3.88 18.78 -2.57
N ASP A 792 -2.61 18.38 -2.68
CA ASP A 792 -2.01 17.87 -3.92
C ASP A 792 -2.23 18.76 -5.16
N GLY A 793 -2.17 20.08 -4.97
CA GLY A 793 -2.38 21.05 -6.04
C GLY A 793 -3.86 21.37 -6.36
N VAL A 794 -4.79 20.87 -5.56
CA VAL A 794 -6.23 20.85 -5.77
C VAL A 794 -6.97 21.60 -4.68
N PRO A 795 -7.94 22.48 -4.98
CA PRO A 795 -8.85 22.99 -3.97
C PRO A 795 -9.80 21.89 -3.46
N VAL A 796 -9.67 21.52 -2.20
CA VAL A 796 -10.56 20.58 -1.51
C VAL A 796 -11.40 21.34 -0.48
N VAL A 797 -12.67 20.98 -0.38
CA VAL A 797 -13.56 21.59 0.61
C VAL A 797 -13.20 21.11 2.00
N VAL A 798 -12.88 22.03 2.90
CA VAL A 798 -12.66 21.74 4.33
C VAL A 798 -13.99 21.32 4.95
N ARG A 799 -13.99 20.18 5.64
CA ARG A 799 -15.20 19.61 6.24
C ARG A 799 -15.08 19.49 7.75
N GLN A 800 -16.21 19.54 8.42
CA GLN A 800 -16.34 19.17 9.81
C GLN A 800 -16.02 17.67 9.96
N PRO A 801 -15.52 17.21 11.11
CA PRO A 801 -15.33 15.79 11.36
C PRO A 801 -16.65 15.02 11.20
N ALA A 802 -16.59 13.89 10.51
CA ALA A 802 -17.74 13.00 10.32
C ALA A 802 -18.09 12.23 11.62
N LEU A 803 -19.28 11.67 11.68
CA LEU A 803 -19.70 10.80 12.79
C LEU A 803 -18.98 9.45 12.78
N VAL A 804 -18.63 8.94 11.60
CA VAL A 804 -17.88 7.71 11.38
C VAL A 804 -16.47 8.07 10.87
N GLU A 805 -15.46 7.60 11.55
CA GLU A 805 -14.07 7.75 11.14
C GLU A 805 -13.73 6.70 10.07
N THR A 806 -13.23 7.15 8.93
CA THR A 806 -12.85 6.27 7.81
C THR A 806 -11.35 6.24 7.54
N SER A 807 -10.58 7.09 8.23
CA SER A 807 -9.13 7.14 8.11
C SER A 807 -8.44 6.33 9.21
N SER A 808 -7.26 5.79 8.94
CA SER A 808 -6.38 5.21 9.95
C SER A 808 -5.08 6.00 10.02
N SER A 809 -4.80 6.54 11.20
CA SER A 809 -3.48 7.15 11.43
C SER A 809 -2.46 6.07 11.80
N MET A 810 -1.25 6.15 11.23
CA MET A 810 -0.13 5.29 11.65
C MET A 810 0.23 5.46 13.13
N SER A 811 -0.13 6.58 13.73
CA SER A 811 0.06 6.83 15.16
C SER A 811 -1.08 6.31 16.04
N ASN A 812 -2.22 5.91 15.46
CA ASN A 812 -3.38 5.38 16.17
C ASN A 812 -4.00 4.22 15.38
N THR A 813 -3.56 3.00 15.66
CA THR A 813 -3.98 1.77 15.00
C THR A 813 -5.25 1.15 15.61
N ALA A 814 -5.96 1.85 16.49
CA ALA A 814 -7.28 1.42 16.96
C ALA A 814 -8.26 1.32 15.79
N GLY A 815 -9.23 0.42 15.91
CA GLY A 815 -10.29 0.27 14.92
C GLY A 815 -11.18 1.51 14.80
N GLN A 816 -11.80 1.67 13.67
CA GLN A 816 -12.63 2.84 13.33
C GLN A 816 -13.83 2.99 14.24
N ALA A 817 -14.40 1.87 14.72
CA ALA A 817 -15.49 1.91 15.70
C ALA A 817 -15.09 2.66 16.98
N ARG A 818 -13.87 2.47 17.47
CA ARG A 818 -13.39 3.16 18.69
C ARG A 818 -13.04 4.62 18.48
N LYS A 819 -12.73 5.02 17.25
CA LYS A 819 -12.42 6.41 16.85
C LYS A 819 -13.65 7.19 16.42
N SER A 820 -14.77 6.53 16.17
CA SER A 820 -15.99 7.13 15.66
C SER A 820 -16.87 7.72 16.76
N ARG A 821 -17.27 8.98 16.59
CA ARG A 821 -18.21 9.66 17.48
C ARG A 821 -19.57 8.94 17.55
N LEU A 822 -20.02 8.35 16.45
CA LEU A 822 -21.23 7.53 16.39
C LEU A 822 -21.22 6.40 17.44
N THR A 823 -20.07 5.72 17.61
CA THR A 823 -19.92 4.67 18.61
C THR A 823 -20.07 5.23 20.03
N GLU A 824 -19.43 6.36 20.33
CA GLU A 824 -19.54 6.99 21.65
C GLU A 824 -20.99 7.26 22.01
N ILE A 825 -21.78 7.80 21.09
CA ILE A 825 -23.20 8.12 21.28
C ILE A 825 -24.04 6.85 21.46
N LEU A 826 -23.91 5.89 20.53
CA LEU A 826 -24.76 4.69 20.51
C LEU A 826 -24.36 3.63 21.54
N PHE A 827 -23.12 3.65 22.07
CA PHE A 827 -22.70 2.74 23.14
C PHE A 827 -22.71 3.40 24.52
N GLY A 828 -22.93 4.72 24.59
CA GLY A 828 -22.96 5.46 25.85
C GLY A 828 -21.59 5.54 26.54
N GLN A 829 -20.51 5.65 25.77
CA GLN A 829 -19.13 5.61 26.28
C GLN A 829 -18.29 6.69 25.64
N THR A 830 -17.40 7.30 26.40
CA THR A 830 -16.34 8.18 25.83
C THR A 830 -15.15 7.31 25.44
N LEU A 831 -14.76 7.37 24.18
CA LEU A 831 -13.69 6.55 23.61
C LEU A 831 -12.55 7.42 23.06
N LEU A 832 -12.30 7.35 21.75
CA LEU A 832 -11.15 7.97 21.11
C LEU A 832 -11.51 9.08 20.10
N ALA A 833 -12.78 9.45 19.98
CA ALA A 833 -13.19 10.53 19.10
C ALA A 833 -12.50 11.84 19.50
N GLY A 834 -11.92 12.53 18.53
CA GLY A 834 -11.16 13.74 18.76
C GLY A 834 -12.02 14.90 19.31
N SER A 835 -11.40 15.90 19.92
CA SER A 835 -12.07 17.09 20.45
C SER A 835 -12.82 17.86 19.37
N SER A 836 -12.34 17.88 18.13
CA SER A 836 -13.02 18.49 16.99
C SER A 836 -14.34 17.78 16.65
N ALA A 837 -14.35 16.43 16.69
CA ALA A 837 -15.58 15.65 16.53
C ALA A 837 -16.58 15.92 17.65
N LEU A 838 -16.12 16.07 18.88
CA LEU A 838 -16.97 16.44 20.03
C LEU A 838 -17.60 17.85 19.86
N ALA A 839 -16.86 18.79 19.32
CA ALA A 839 -17.35 20.14 19.07
C ALA A 839 -18.42 20.18 17.96
N SER A 840 -18.23 19.37 16.90
CA SER A 840 -19.17 19.26 15.76
C SER A 840 -20.43 18.46 16.13
N HIS A 841 -20.27 17.45 17.00
CA HIS A 841 -21.35 16.56 17.45
C HIS A 841 -21.44 16.58 18.98
N PRO A 842 -22.01 17.65 19.57
CA PRO A 842 -21.88 17.97 20.99
C PRO A 842 -22.64 17.04 21.93
N ASN A 843 -23.63 16.27 21.45
CA ASN A 843 -24.42 15.40 22.32
C ASN A 843 -23.57 14.30 22.95
N PRO A 844 -23.04 14.49 24.16
CA PRO A 844 -22.24 13.47 24.82
C PRO A 844 -23.07 12.23 25.16
N PRO A 845 -22.42 11.08 25.35
CA PRO A 845 -23.11 9.86 25.82
C PRO A 845 -24.00 10.12 27.03
N GLY A 846 -25.20 9.52 27.04
CA GLY A 846 -26.13 9.65 28.15
C GLY A 846 -26.96 10.94 28.21
N THR A 847 -26.91 11.81 27.17
CA THR A 847 -27.84 12.95 27.08
C THR A 847 -29.18 12.53 26.48
N ALA A 848 -30.26 13.27 26.83
CA ALA A 848 -31.58 12.94 26.34
C ALA A 848 -31.81 13.45 24.89
N PRO A 849 -32.38 12.61 23.99
CA PRO A 849 -32.75 11.24 24.24
C PRO A 849 -31.51 10.35 24.39
N ASP A 850 -31.53 9.38 25.31
CA ASP A 850 -30.44 8.49 25.55
C ASP A 850 -30.29 7.47 24.39
N HIS A 851 -29.39 7.73 23.46
CA HIS A 851 -29.17 6.87 22.30
C HIS A 851 -28.49 5.54 22.68
N SER A 852 -27.86 5.45 23.84
CA SER A 852 -27.11 4.24 24.26
C SER A 852 -27.99 3.02 24.50
N THR A 853 -29.28 3.23 24.72
CA THR A 853 -30.28 2.18 24.94
C THR A 853 -31.07 1.80 23.69
N MET A 854 -30.85 2.49 22.56
CA MET A 854 -31.67 2.30 21.35
C MET A 854 -31.30 1.06 20.55
N LEU A 855 -30.04 0.63 20.60
CA LEU A 855 -29.54 -0.53 19.86
C LEU A 855 -29.37 -1.73 20.81
N ASN A 856 -29.74 -2.90 20.33
CA ASN A 856 -29.44 -4.15 21.02
C ASN A 856 -28.00 -4.64 20.73
N THR A 857 -27.62 -5.75 21.39
CA THR A 857 -26.26 -6.28 21.33
C THR A 857 -25.84 -6.67 19.90
N ALA A 858 -26.72 -7.32 19.13
CA ALA A 858 -26.44 -7.72 17.75
C ALA A 858 -26.31 -6.52 16.81
N GLU A 859 -27.13 -5.50 16.98
CA GLU A 859 -27.04 -4.25 16.21
C GLU A 859 -25.75 -3.49 16.51
N LYS A 860 -25.35 -3.43 17.79
CA LYS A 860 -24.07 -2.84 18.20
C LYS A 860 -22.86 -3.59 17.60
N ARG A 861 -22.90 -4.95 17.63
CA ARG A 861 -21.89 -5.76 16.97
C ARG A 861 -21.77 -5.43 15.49
N LEU A 862 -22.89 -5.40 14.78
CA LEU A 862 -22.94 -5.13 13.34
C LEU A 862 -22.35 -3.76 12.99
N LEU A 863 -22.69 -2.74 13.76
CA LEU A 863 -22.11 -1.40 13.59
C LEU A 863 -20.61 -1.36 13.84
N ALA A 864 -20.15 -2.03 14.91
CA ALA A 864 -18.73 -2.09 15.22
C ALA A 864 -17.93 -2.79 14.11
N GLU A 865 -18.44 -3.91 13.60
CA GLU A 865 -17.83 -4.64 12.48
C GLU A 865 -17.80 -3.78 11.21
N TRP A 866 -18.91 -3.14 10.85
CA TRP A 866 -18.99 -2.27 9.69
C TRP A 866 -18.00 -1.10 9.75
N MET A 867 -17.94 -0.41 10.89
CA MET A 867 -16.99 0.71 11.06
C MET A 867 -15.54 0.23 11.04
N ASP A 868 -15.21 -0.88 11.72
CA ASP A 868 -13.85 -1.44 11.76
C ASP A 868 -13.36 -1.93 10.39
N LEU A 869 -14.29 -2.27 9.47
CA LEU A 869 -13.99 -2.54 8.07
C LEU A 869 -13.86 -1.26 7.22
N GLY A 870 -13.86 -0.08 7.85
CA GLY A 870 -13.71 1.20 7.17
C GLY A 870 -15.02 1.84 6.69
N GLY A 871 -16.17 1.39 7.14
CA GLY A 871 -17.44 1.99 6.77
C GLY A 871 -17.83 1.77 5.29
N GLN A 872 -17.52 0.62 4.72
CA GLN A 872 -17.75 0.32 3.31
C GLN A 872 -19.23 0.37 2.93
N TYR A 873 -19.53 0.92 1.75
CA TYR A 873 -20.89 0.96 1.24
C TYR A 873 -21.33 -0.41 0.75
N TYR A 874 -20.52 -1.08 -0.09
CA TYR A 874 -20.68 -2.47 -0.47
C TYR A 874 -19.42 -3.26 -0.14
N ASN A 875 -19.60 -4.45 0.37
CA ASN A 875 -18.50 -5.38 0.66
C ASN A 875 -18.45 -6.54 -0.35
N ASN A 876 -19.52 -6.78 -1.10
CA ASN A 876 -19.58 -7.83 -2.09
C ASN A 876 -20.26 -7.34 -3.37
N PRO A 877 -19.52 -6.87 -4.36
CA PRO A 877 -20.08 -6.43 -5.63
C PRO A 877 -20.59 -7.55 -6.53
N PHE A 878 -20.42 -8.82 -6.13
CA PHE A 878 -20.87 -10.00 -6.91
C PHE A 878 -22.23 -10.52 -6.50
N THR A 879 -22.78 -10.08 -5.38
CA THR A 879 -24.09 -10.54 -4.95
C THR A 879 -25.16 -9.78 -5.70
N ALA A 880 -25.99 -10.47 -6.45
CA ALA A 880 -27.20 -9.88 -7.02
C ALA A 880 -28.18 -9.60 -5.88
N GLY A 881 -28.56 -8.33 -5.71
CA GLY A 881 -29.49 -7.91 -4.66
C GLY A 881 -29.68 -6.41 -4.66
N SER A 882 -30.60 -5.94 -3.83
CA SER A 882 -30.82 -4.50 -3.67
C SER A 882 -29.56 -3.83 -3.12
N GLY A 883 -28.92 -3.06 -3.90
CA GLY A 883 -27.76 -2.30 -3.48
C GLY A 883 -26.43 -2.79 -4.02
N VAL A 884 -26.34 -4.00 -4.57
CA VAL A 884 -25.12 -4.45 -5.26
C VAL A 884 -25.26 -4.15 -6.76
N ARG A 885 -24.29 -3.46 -7.29
CA ARG A 885 -24.31 -2.92 -8.65
C ARG A 885 -23.39 -3.72 -9.56
N VAL A 886 -23.65 -5.02 -9.63
CA VAL A 886 -22.98 -5.88 -10.60
C VAL A 886 -23.51 -5.58 -11.97
N VAL A 887 -22.65 -5.26 -12.89
CA VAL A 887 -22.98 -5.08 -14.30
C VAL A 887 -22.14 -6.03 -15.13
N ASN A 888 -22.70 -6.52 -16.22
CA ASN A 888 -21.90 -7.19 -17.22
C ASN A 888 -20.88 -6.20 -17.79
N SER A 889 -19.72 -6.70 -18.20
CA SER A 889 -18.69 -5.85 -18.79
C SER A 889 -19.26 -5.02 -19.92
N LEU A 890 -19.10 -3.71 -19.85
CA LEU A 890 -19.42 -2.83 -20.94
C LEU A 890 -18.38 -3.00 -22.05
N ASP A 891 -18.86 -2.88 -23.28
CA ASP A 891 -18.00 -3.03 -24.46
C ASP A 891 -17.04 -1.83 -24.60
N GLN A 892 -15.74 -2.09 -24.38
CA GLN A 892 -14.68 -1.09 -24.51
C GLN A 892 -14.53 -0.62 -25.99
N ALA A 893 -14.79 -1.46 -26.97
CA ALA A 893 -14.71 -1.05 -28.38
C ALA A 893 -15.80 0.00 -28.69
N THR A 894 -17.04 -0.18 -28.22
CA THR A 894 -18.08 0.86 -28.33
C THR A 894 -17.72 2.10 -27.54
N PHE A 895 -17.12 1.94 -26.34
CA PHE A 895 -16.65 3.08 -25.56
C PHE A 895 -15.66 3.92 -26.37
N THR A 896 -14.61 3.31 -26.89
CA THR A 896 -13.56 3.99 -27.65
C THR A 896 -14.11 4.67 -28.91
N ALA A 897 -15.03 3.99 -29.62
CA ALA A 897 -15.55 4.51 -30.88
C ALA A 897 -16.64 5.59 -30.70
N GLN A 898 -17.45 5.52 -29.65
CA GLN A 898 -18.66 6.36 -29.53
C GLN A 898 -18.72 7.22 -28.26
N ILE A 899 -18.18 6.76 -27.13
CA ILE A 899 -18.32 7.42 -25.84
C ILE A 899 -17.13 8.32 -25.55
N GLN A 900 -15.91 7.80 -25.71
CA GLN A 900 -14.69 8.54 -25.46
C GLN A 900 -14.63 9.87 -26.27
N PRO A 901 -14.97 9.92 -27.57
CA PRO A 901 -14.98 11.19 -28.30
C PRO A 901 -15.94 12.24 -27.73
N ILE A 902 -17.11 11.81 -27.19
CA ILE A 902 -18.04 12.70 -26.53
C ILE A 902 -17.41 13.29 -25.26
N LEU A 903 -16.81 12.43 -24.44
CA LEU A 903 -16.20 12.84 -23.16
C LEU A 903 -14.97 13.73 -23.40
N GLN A 904 -14.14 13.40 -24.37
CA GLN A 904 -12.96 14.20 -24.71
C GLN A 904 -13.36 15.61 -25.19
N THR A 905 -14.41 15.73 -25.99
CA THR A 905 -14.84 17.04 -26.50
C THR A 905 -15.68 17.86 -25.49
N THR A 906 -16.43 17.17 -24.62
CA THR A 906 -17.39 17.82 -23.73
C THR A 906 -16.85 17.99 -22.32
N CYS A 907 -16.08 17.04 -21.82
CA CYS A 907 -15.67 16.96 -20.42
C CYS A 907 -14.17 17.19 -20.22
N ALA A 908 -13.30 16.69 -21.11
CA ALA A 908 -11.85 16.79 -20.93
C ALA A 908 -11.37 18.24 -21.07
N ALA A 909 -11.84 18.95 -22.09
CA ALA A 909 -11.33 20.28 -22.44
C ALA A 909 -11.48 21.28 -21.27
N GLY A 910 -10.39 21.59 -20.62
CA GLY A 910 -10.28 22.60 -19.56
C GLY A 910 -10.77 22.18 -18.17
N CYS A 911 -11.35 20.97 -17.99
CA CYS A 911 -11.92 20.57 -16.71
C CYS A 911 -11.48 19.18 -16.22
N HIS A 912 -11.65 18.13 -17.03
CA HIS A 912 -11.39 16.74 -16.64
C HIS A 912 -10.17 16.13 -17.34
N GLN A 913 -9.42 16.91 -18.10
CA GLN A 913 -8.20 16.45 -18.73
C GLN A 913 -7.12 16.21 -17.66
N ALA A 914 -6.50 15.05 -17.70
CA ALA A 914 -5.38 14.74 -16.85
C ALA A 914 -4.19 15.70 -17.10
N ILE A 915 -3.56 16.17 -16.02
CA ILE A 915 -2.34 16.96 -16.06
C ILE A 915 -1.24 16.15 -15.38
N GLY A 916 -0.16 15.89 -16.13
CA GLY A 916 0.97 15.12 -15.60
C GLY A 916 0.64 13.65 -15.34
N SER A 917 1.55 13.00 -14.63
CA SER A 917 1.53 11.56 -14.36
C SER A 917 0.50 11.09 -13.33
N ASP A 918 -0.04 11.99 -12.53
CA ASP A 918 -0.87 11.65 -11.38
C ASP A 918 -2.36 11.56 -11.68
N GLN A 919 -2.73 11.69 -12.95
CA GLN A 919 -4.14 11.71 -13.35
C GLN A 919 -5.00 12.70 -12.57
N VAL A 920 -4.44 13.86 -12.27
CA VAL A 920 -5.15 15.00 -11.69
C VAL A 920 -5.64 15.90 -12.81
N THR A 921 -6.87 16.38 -12.73
CA THR A 921 -7.41 17.32 -13.74
C THR A 921 -6.97 18.74 -13.48
N SER A 922 -7.11 19.62 -14.49
CA SER A 922 -6.85 21.06 -14.36
C SER A 922 -7.75 21.76 -13.33
N THR A 923 -8.86 21.14 -12.95
CA THR A 923 -9.77 21.60 -11.89
C THR A 923 -9.51 20.93 -10.56
N GLY A 924 -8.47 20.10 -10.50
CA GLY A 924 -7.99 19.50 -9.30
C GLY A 924 -8.74 18.24 -8.85
N ALA A 925 -9.46 17.59 -9.73
CA ALA A 925 -10.05 16.30 -9.40
C ALA A 925 -8.98 15.24 -9.34
N SER A 926 -8.81 14.59 -8.20
CA SER A 926 -8.03 13.37 -8.09
C SER A 926 -8.90 12.14 -8.32
N PHE A 927 -8.29 11.06 -8.77
CA PHE A 927 -9.00 9.80 -9.00
C PHE A 927 -9.59 9.21 -7.70
N ARG A 928 -8.99 9.52 -6.56
CA ARG A 928 -9.41 9.03 -5.23
C ARG A 928 -10.82 9.44 -4.80
N GLU A 929 -11.40 10.48 -5.41
CA GLU A 929 -12.62 11.09 -4.90
C GLU A 929 -13.82 10.94 -5.84
N ASN A 930 -13.98 9.80 -6.52
CA ASN A 930 -15.03 9.56 -7.51
C ASN A 930 -15.09 10.66 -8.59
N ARG A 931 -13.93 11.08 -9.08
CA ARG A 931 -13.83 12.17 -10.05
C ARG A 931 -13.41 11.63 -11.41
N LEU A 932 -14.06 12.15 -12.43
CA LEU A 932 -13.75 11.82 -13.81
C LEU A 932 -12.39 12.43 -14.20
N VAL A 933 -11.43 11.57 -14.55
CA VAL A 933 -10.11 11.97 -15.07
C VAL A 933 -9.94 11.36 -16.46
N LEU A 934 -9.73 12.21 -17.46
CA LEU A 934 -9.62 11.80 -18.86
C LEU A 934 -8.17 12.01 -19.33
N THR A 935 -7.48 10.94 -19.60
CA THR A 935 -6.06 10.93 -20.00
C THR A 935 -5.87 11.09 -21.50
N GLY A 936 -6.92 10.86 -22.29
CA GLY A 936 -6.86 10.71 -23.75
C GLY A 936 -6.53 9.29 -24.19
N SER A 937 -6.05 8.43 -23.29
CA SER A 937 -5.86 7.01 -23.57
C SER A 937 -7.21 6.28 -23.50
N PRO A 938 -7.58 5.45 -24.50
CA PRO A 938 -8.82 4.69 -24.44
C PRO A 938 -8.94 3.78 -23.20
N GLU A 939 -7.86 3.16 -22.76
CA GLU A 939 -7.84 2.28 -21.61
C GLU A 939 -7.99 3.07 -20.29
N GLY A 940 -7.22 4.16 -20.13
CA GLY A 940 -7.29 5.00 -18.93
C GLY A 940 -8.66 5.69 -18.79
N ASP A 941 -9.18 6.22 -19.90
CA ASP A 941 -10.50 6.88 -19.92
C ASP A 941 -11.63 5.89 -19.66
N TYR A 942 -11.53 4.67 -20.21
CA TYR A 942 -12.50 3.61 -19.96
C TYR A 942 -12.54 3.21 -18.47
N GLY A 943 -11.39 2.98 -17.85
CA GLY A 943 -11.31 2.70 -16.42
C GLY A 943 -11.86 3.84 -15.57
N SER A 944 -11.49 5.09 -15.88
CA SER A 944 -12.00 6.27 -15.18
C SER A 944 -13.53 6.38 -15.28
N VAL A 945 -14.08 6.13 -16.46
CA VAL A 945 -15.54 6.20 -16.69
C VAL A 945 -16.26 5.06 -15.98
N LEU A 946 -15.71 3.84 -15.99
CA LEU A 946 -16.31 2.74 -15.26
C LEU A 946 -16.42 3.04 -13.75
N SER A 947 -15.45 3.72 -13.17
CA SER A 947 -15.49 4.13 -11.77
C SER A 947 -16.62 5.12 -11.43
N MET A 948 -17.17 5.79 -12.43
CA MET A 948 -18.28 6.75 -12.28
C MET A 948 -19.67 6.14 -12.49
N ILE A 949 -19.72 4.87 -12.88
CA ILE A 949 -20.96 4.15 -13.17
C ILE A 949 -21.26 3.21 -12.01
N SER A 950 -22.29 3.53 -11.24
CA SER A 950 -22.71 2.75 -10.08
C SER A 950 -23.94 1.88 -10.32
N ASP A 951 -24.75 2.18 -11.35
CA ASP A 951 -25.98 1.47 -11.66
C ASP A 951 -26.26 1.48 -13.17
N ALA A 952 -25.99 0.37 -13.83
CA ALA A 952 -26.21 0.26 -15.26
C ALA A 952 -27.71 0.16 -15.63
N CYS A 953 -28.56 -0.32 -14.72
CA CYS A 953 -29.98 -0.43 -14.97
C CYS A 953 -30.70 0.92 -14.90
N HIS A 954 -30.09 1.88 -14.21
CA HIS A 954 -30.61 3.25 -14.10
C HIS A 954 -29.56 4.26 -14.54
N PRO A 955 -29.26 4.39 -15.84
CA PRO A 955 -28.16 5.22 -16.34
C PRO A 955 -28.18 6.67 -15.81
N ALA A 956 -29.37 7.25 -15.67
CA ALA A 956 -29.53 8.62 -15.21
C ALA A 956 -29.11 8.85 -13.74
N SER A 957 -29.02 7.80 -12.94
CA SER A 957 -28.60 7.88 -11.53
C SER A 957 -27.08 7.89 -11.35
N ASN A 958 -26.33 7.69 -12.42
CA ASN A 958 -24.87 7.67 -12.32
C ASN A 958 -24.27 9.07 -12.35
N LEU A 959 -23.19 9.26 -11.56
CA LEU A 959 -22.46 10.53 -11.50
C LEU A 959 -22.01 11.04 -12.87
N LEU A 960 -21.65 10.13 -13.76
CA LEU A 960 -21.25 10.43 -15.14
C LEU A 960 -22.31 11.21 -15.92
N LEU A 961 -23.58 10.96 -15.65
CA LEU A 961 -24.71 11.64 -16.32
C LEU A 961 -25.40 12.68 -15.43
N MET A 962 -25.46 12.46 -14.11
CA MET A 962 -26.09 13.41 -13.19
C MET A 962 -25.34 14.73 -13.12
N LYS A 963 -24.03 14.68 -12.92
CA LYS A 963 -23.21 15.89 -12.71
C LYS A 963 -23.25 16.84 -13.92
N PRO A 964 -23.07 16.39 -15.15
CA PRO A 964 -23.10 17.32 -16.29
C PRO A 964 -24.52 17.71 -16.72
N SER A 965 -25.60 17.14 -16.16
CA SER A 965 -26.97 17.39 -16.61
C SER A 965 -27.88 18.10 -15.59
N THR A 966 -27.94 17.60 -14.36
CA THR A 966 -28.97 17.99 -13.39
C THR A 966 -28.46 18.41 -12.03
N VAL A 967 -27.33 17.85 -11.58
CA VAL A 967 -26.73 18.17 -10.28
C VAL A 967 -25.78 19.34 -10.39
N PRO A 968 -25.76 20.30 -9.46
CA PRO A 968 -24.83 21.43 -9.52
C PRO A 968 -23.40 21.02 -9.80
N HIS A 969 -22.80 21.64 -10.82
CA HIS A 969 -21.46 21.35 -11.34
C HIS A 969 -20.84 22.64 -11.89
N PRO A 970 -19.58 22.98 -11.63
CA PRO A 970 -18.57 22.23 -10.85
C PRO A 970 -18.82 22.20 -9.34
N ALA A 971 -17.99 21.45 -8.61
CA ALA A 971 -18.09 21.36 -7.15
C ALA A 971 -18.11 22.76 -6.50
N GLY A 972 -19.01 22.94 -5.50
CA GLY A 972 -19.24 24.23 -4.86
C GLY A 972 -20.25 25.15 -5.56
N ALA A 973 -20.74 24.81 -6.74
CA ALA A 973 -21.87 25.52 -7.33
C ALA A 973 -23.17 25.20 -6.57
N THR A 974 -23.95 26.22 -6.26
CA THR A 974 -25.27 26.08 -5.60
C THR A 974 -26.41 25.82 -6.59
N THR A 975 -26.18 26.10 -7.86
CA THR A 975 -27.16 25.90 -8.95
C THR A 975 -26.44 25.38 -10.20
N GLN A 976 -27.13 24.56 -10.98
CA GLN A 976 -26.64 24.14 -12.30
C GLN A 976 -26.71 25.34 -13.26
N VAL A 977 -25.58 25.94 -13.57
CA VAL A 977 -25.53 27.19 -14.35
C VAL A 977 -25.63 26.91 -15.86
N ASN A 978 -24.96 25.84 -16.35
CA ASN A 978 -25.11 25.39 -17.75
C ASN A 978 -24.90 23.89 -17.79
N ALA A 979 -25.91 23.14 -18.17
CA ALA A 979 -25.74 21.70 -18.37
C ALA A 979 -24.82 21.45 -19.57
N VAL A 980 -23.62 20.94 -19.30
CA VAL A 980 -22.60 20.65 -20.36
C VAL A 980 -23.06 19.47 -21.21
N LEU A 981 -23.82 18.55 -20.61
CA LEU A 981 -24.45 17.40 -21.24
C LEU A 981 -25.93 17.34 -20.83
N PRO A 982 -26.80 18.18 -21.43
CA PRO A 982 -28.19 18.24 -21.04
C PRO A 982 -28.90 16.90 -21.17
N ALA A 983 -29.76 16.56 -20.20
CA ALA A 983 -30.60 15.38 -20.28
C ALA A 983 -31.39 15.34 -21.60
N GLY A 984 -31.39 14.22 -22.30
CA GLY A 984 -32.02 14.04 -23.61
C GLY A 984 -31.22 14.56 -24.80
N SER A 985 -30.04 15.19 -24.61
CA SER A 985 -29.13 15.52 -25.72
C SER A 985 -28.60 14.23 -26.37
N THR A 986 -28.12 14.33 -27.60
CA THR A 986 -27.56 13.19 -28.34
C THR A 986 -26.40 12.56 -27.57
N GLY A 987 -25.47 13.36 -27.03
CA GLY A 987 -24.35 12.83 -26.21
C GLY A 987 -24.82 12.12 -24.95
N TYR A 988 -25.74 12.72 -24.21
CA TYR A 988 -26.35 12.11 -23.02
C TYR A 988 -27.02 10.77 -23.34
N THR A 989 -27.83 10.74 -24.39
CA THR A 989 -28.57 9.54 -24.81
C THR A 989 -27.63 8.42 -25.29
N THR A 990 -26.57 8.78 -25.98
CA THR A 990 -25.55 7.82 -26.45
C THR A 990 -24.83 7.16 -25.25
N ILE A 991 -24.43 7.96 -24.27
CA ILE A 991 -23.79 7.45 -23.05
C ILE A 991 -24.79 6.60 -22.23
N ALA A 992 -26.02 7.07 -22.05
CA ALA A 992 -27.07 6.32 -21.32
C ALA A 992 -27.38 4.96 -21.97
N ASN A 993 -27.51 4.92 -23.30
CA ASN A 993 -27.73 3.70 -24.05
C ASN A 993 -26.55 2.72 -24.00
N TRP A 994 -25.34 3.22 -23.88
CA TRP A 994 -24.16 2.38 -23.67
C TRP A 994 -24.16 1.82 -22.26
N ILE A 995 -24.39 2.65 -21.22
CA ILE A 995 -24.45 2.21 -19.83
C ILE A 995 -25.50 1.13 -19.61
N VAL A 996 -26.71 1.28 -20.19
CA VAL A 996 -27.81 0.32 -19.97
C VAL A 996 -27.50 -1.07 -20.52
N ARG A 997 -26.57 -1.19 -21.48
CA ARG A 997 -26.13 -2.53 -21.97
C ARG A 997 -25.42 -3.36 -20.91
N GLY A 998 -24.89 -2.71 -19.88
CA GLY A 998 -24.28 -3.38 -18.73
C GLY A 998 -25.32 -3.89 -17.70
N CYS A 999 -26.60 -3.57 -17.87
CA CYS A 999 -27.64 -4.06 -16.98
C CYS A 999 -27.80 -5.59 -17.19
N PRO A 1000 -27.73 -6.41 -16.13
CA PRO A 1000 -28.00 -7.83 -16.24
C PRO A 1000 -29.43 -8.06 -16.78
N ALA A 1001 -29.56 -9.04 -17.65
CA ALA A 1001 -30.92 -9.49 -18.06
C ALA A 1001 -31.68 -9.97 -16.79
N GLN A 1002 -32.85 -9.40 -16.57
CA GLN A 1002 -33.73 -9.78 -15.46
C GLN A 1002 -34.31 -11.19 -15.66
#